data_cd2bc4b14940de1261b7eb4548626260
#
_entry.id   cd2bc4b14940de1261b7eb4548626260
#
_cell.length_a   1.000
_cell.length_b   1.000
_cell.length_c   1.000
_cell.angle_alpha   90.00
_cell.angle_beta   90.00
_cell.angle_gamma   90.00
#
_symmetry.space_group_name_H-M   'P 1'
#
loop_
_entity.id
_entity.type
_entity.pdbx_description
1 polymer ?
#
loop_
_entity_poly.entity_id
_entity_poly.type
_entity_poly.pdbx_seq_one_letter_code
_entity_poly.pdbx_strand_id
1 'polypeptide(L)'
;MISVAQIDVKGRVIDTETKEGLTGASVIIKGTDGKIKKYSTSKADGDFSMTVLSIEGCRLDVTMMGFEKQSIPLDSVTFPLEVMMYPGTTLLKEVSVKADRIREQGDTITYNVGSFAQAQDRSIGDVLKRMPGITVENSGKIQYQGEDINKFYIEGSDLLGGKYGIATNGINHDDVGAVEVMENHQPMQVLSGISFSDKAAINLKLKNKAKATWTVHGDAGGGYSWQPEGAVWAGEIFAMAVMPGFQNITTLKTNNIGEDLSSQATDFFSSSRGTALNDYVNISLPGVPNLSRKRILFNRSVLASLNSLWKVKNGEFKSQIDYSFNRITADATNVTTYILDEGNKIIAEDRKGKDRTHSLSAKFIYELNQKTAFINNTLKTNLDWDNVSLGMTGTLPNNQSAYLPDYYVANDFKLIKRFKGKHLVTFKSRIEWESLPQNLSVNIFDLMTRQKIRDHSFFTDESASYAFSLKGVTLSLEGGVKAYLRSMNSELSGIPDEIPGDFLNTVSTNYFTVYAVPKFEYWVNRFNFALNVPLSYSYYRFDKAIADRNEFYFSPSLSVNWKPNNKLSLTLRGGTGRSPMSLNLIQPGLIMTDYRSFRTGTDNFYNSSSQNISASVSYKHTRHGLFANAYMMQSWSHLPYTLSQQLFGDYILYSYADAKSNGKMFMSMGSLGKTLDFIRGSLNLNGSFRRNESHLLSQSQEVNSVVTSWSAGLKINGNPVRWLSIDYKFDYSSSQLEMNSSKADWLRSMENELLFNIMPHKKWEWHISGEYYRNELTTDYFKEVFLLDTKVIFKLNKKIEFSASLTNVLNQKTYNYVTYNQLNSFESQRWLRGREILFTITLRK
;
A
#
# COMPACT_ATOMS: atom_id res chain seq x y z
N MET A 1 42.93 -73.36 24.31
CA MET A 1 42.94 -71.94 23.96
C MET A 1 43.85 -71.76 22.74
N ILE A 2 43.29 -71.50 21.59
CA ILE A 2 44.10 -71.18 20.39
C ILE A 2 44.52 -69.70 20.57
N SER A 3 45.83 -69.49 20.81
CA SER A 3 46.38 -68.15 20.83
C SER A 3 46.36 -67.60 19.42
N VAL A 4 45.45 -66.69 19.11
CA VAL A 4 45.40 -65.96 17.83
C VAL A 4 46.50 -64.90 17.94
N ALA A 5 47.56 -65.06 17.09
CA ALA A 5 48.63 -64.08 17.04
C ALA A 5 48.07 -62.75 16.54
N GLN A 6 48.16 -61.73 17.34
CA GLN A 6 47.79 -60.33 16.95
C GLN A 6 48.96 -59.72 16.20
N ILE A 7 48.67 -59.00 15.11
CA ILE A 7 49.65 -58.30 14.29
C ILE A 7 49.57 -56.83 14.56
N ASP A 8 50.71 -56.26 14.94
CA ASP A 8 50.86 -54.83 15.15
C ASP A 8 51.27 -54.13 13.84
N VAL A 9 50.33 -53.35 13.30
CA VAL A 9 50.58 -52.52 12.13
C VAL A 9 51.06 -51.16 12.63
N LYS A 10 52.35 -50.89 12.46
CA LYS A 10 53.01 -49.66 12.91
C LYS A 10 53.65 -48.98 11.72
N GLY A 11 53.71 -47.66 11.80
CA GLY A 11 54.35 -46.86 10.75
C GLY A 11 54.31 -45.38 11.05
N ARG A 12 54.83 -44.61 10.11
CA ARG A 12 54.95 -43.18 10.17
C ARG A 12 54.37 -42.56 8.89
N VAL A 13 53.54 -41.51 9.04
CA VAL A 13 53.04 -40.73 7.92
C VAL A 13 53.89 -39.48 7.79
N ILE A 14 54.53 -39.29 6.64
CA ILE A 14 55.46 -38.19 6.36
C ILE A 14 55.04 -37.41 5.12
N ASP A 15 55.34 -36.10 5.13
CA ASP A 15 55.20 -35.26 3.94
C ASP A 15 56.35 -35.55 2.97
N THR A 16 56.05 -35.74 1.71
CA THR A 16 57.04 -36.07 0.66
C THR A 16 58.01 -34.92 0.40
N GLU A 17 57.59 -33.67 0.57
CA GLU A 17 58.38 -32.47 0.32
C GLU A 17 59.24 -32.08 1.52
N THR A 18 58.64 -31.99 2.71
CA THR A 18 59.38 -31.54 3.92
C THR A 18 60.03 -32.63 4.69
N LYS A 19 59.72 -33.92 4.45
CA LYS A 19 60.17 -35.11 5.20
C LYS A 19 59.77 -35.09 6.68
N GLU A 20 58.91 -34.19 7.09
CA GLU A 20 58.40 -34.11 8.47
C GLU A 20 57.24 -35.06 8.70
N GLY A 21 57.05 -35.49 9.93
CA GLY A 21 55.92 -36.34 10.33
C GLY A 21 54.61 -35.55 10.34
N LEU A 22 53.59 -36.10 9.67
CA LEU A 22 52.30 -35.49 9.58
C LEU A 22 51.39 -35.90 10.74
N THR A 23 51.08 -34.96 11.61
CA THR A 23 50.20 -35.14 12.77
C THR A 23 48.74 -35.08 12.34
N GLY A 24 47.93 -36.03 12.84
CA GLY A 24 46.46 -35.99 12.63
C GLY A 24 45.97 -36.61 11.31
N ALA A 25 46.83 -37.23 10.54
CA ALA A 25 46.41 -38.00 9.38
C ALA A 25 45.54 -39.20 9.80
N SER A 26 44.41 -39.38 9.12
CA SER A 26 43.51 -40.52 9.38
C SER A 26 44.06 -41.77 8.69
N VAL A 27 44.32 -42.81 9.48
CA VAL A 27 44.89 -44.08 9.04
C VAL A 27 43.84 -45.18 9.27
N ILE A 28 43.37 -45.82 8.20
CA ILE A 28 42.27 -46.77 8.24
C ILE A 28 42.65 -48.09 7.57
N ILE A 29 42.48 -49.21 8.29
CA ILE A 29 42.62 -50.55 7.70
C ILE A 29 41.26 -51.02 7.23
N LYS A 30 41.16 -51.33 5.95
CA LYS A 30 39.96 -51.93 5.30
C LYS A 30 40.23 -53.36 4.85
N GLY A 31 39.23 -54.21 4.99
CA GLY A 31 39.24 -55.56 4.46
C GLY A 31 38.86 -55.63 2.97
N THR A 32 38.90 -56.82 2.39
CA THR A 32 38.48 -57.07 0.99
C THR A 32 37.05 -56.69 0.71
N ASP A 33 36.16 -56.70 1.74
CA ASP A 33 34.77 -56.28 1.67
C ASP A 33 34.57 -54.75 1.75
N GLY A 34 35.69 -53.96 1.82
CA GLY A 34 35.67 -52.54 1.92
C GLY A 34 35.31 -51.99 3.30
N LYS A 35 34.96 -52.86 4.26
CA LYS A 35 34.64 -52.46 5.63
C LYS A 35 35.86 -52.12 6.42
N ILE A 36 35.71 -51.14 7.33
CA ILE A 36 36.81 -50.71 8.25
C ILE A 36 37.02 -51.76 9.32
N LYS A 37 38.19 -52.33 9.36
CA LYS A 37 38.65 -53.28 10.39
C LYS A 37 39.24 -52.59 11.62
N LYS A 38 40.03 -51.53 11.38
CA LYS A 38 40.62 -50.71 12.45
C LYS A 38 40.91 -49.31 11.90
N TYR A 39 40.96 -48.32 12.80
CA TYR A 39 41.44 -46.97 12.46
C TYR A 39 42.27 -46.39 13.58
N SER A 40 43.10 -45.43 13.23
CA SER A 40 43.94 -44.63 14.12
C SER A 40 44.18 -43.25 13.49
N THR A 41 44.71 -42.32 14.24
CA THR A 41 45.26 -41.03 13.75
C THR A 41 46.73 -40.97 14.04
N SER A 42 47.51 -40.39 13.15
CA SER A 42 48.95 -40.18 13.37
C SER A 42 49.22 -39.20 14.51
N LYS A 43 50.24 -39.49 15.34
CA LYS A 43 50.66 -38.64 16.49
C LYS A 43 51.60 -37.53 16.03
N ALA A 44 52.13 -36.76 17.00
CA ALA A 44 52.92 -35.58 16.73
C ALA A 44 54.11 -35.78 15.79
N ASP A 45 54.77 -36.95 15.80
CA ASP A 45 55.87 -37.26 14.91
C ASP A 45 55.41 -38.01 13.63
N GLY A 46 54.13 -38.06 13.35
CA GLY A 46 53.51 -38.81 12.26
C GLY A 46 53.35 -40.30 12.55
N ASP A 47 53.73 -40.78 13.71
CA ASP A 47 53.66 -42.21 14.05
C ASP A 47 52.23 -42.69 14.29
N PHE A 48 51.90 -43.88 13.81
CA PHE A 48 50.65 -44.59 14.07
C PHE A 48 50.91 -46.05 14.46
N SER A 49 50.01 -46.60 15.25
CA SER A 49 50.02 -48.02 15.63
C SER A 49 48.60 -48.54 15.79
N MET A 50 48.36 -49.75 15.24
CA MET A 50 47.08 -50.45 15.32
C MET A 50 47.33 -51.95 15.39
N THR A 51 46.57 -52.62 16.27
CA THR A 51 46.65 -54.10 16.38
C THR A 51 45.46 -54.72 15.70
N VAL A 52 45.67 -55.67 14.80
CA VAL A 52 44.66 -56.42 14.06
C VAL A 52 44.90 -57.93 14.15
N LEU A 53 43.87 -58.70 13.90
CA LEU A 53 43.92 -60.17 13.95
C LEU A 53 44.50 -60.81 12.68
N SER A 54 44.38 -60.14 11.52
CA SER A 54 44.93 -60.55 10.23
C SER A 54 45.06 -59.35 9.31
N ILE A 55 46.11 -59.28 8.51
CA ILE A 55 46.34 -58.25 7.47
C ILE A 55 46.09 -58.80 6.07
N GLU A 56 45.80 -60.09 5.91
CA GLU A 56 45.58 -60.74 4.61
C GLU A 56 44.42 -60.11 3.87
N GLY A 57 44.64 -59.68 2.63
CA GLY A 57 43.70 -58.97 1.79
C GLY A 57 43.29 -57.61 2.31
N CYS A 58 44.00 -57.07 3.35
CA CYS A 58 43.71 -55.73 3.89
C CYS A 58 44.51 -54.65 3.18
N ARG A 59 43.95 -53.46 3.14
CA ARG A 59 44.68 -52.26 2.69
C ARG A 59 44.65 -51.16 3.73
N LEU A 60 45.68 -50.38 3.77
CA LEU A 60 45.83 -49.20 4.60
C LEU A 60 45.46 -47.97 3.75
N ASP A 61 44.38 -47.27 4.10
CA ASP A 61 44.01 -46.00 3.51
C ASP A 61 44.49 -44.88 4.48
N VAL A 62 45.32 -43.96 3.98
CA VAL A 62 45.77 -42.79 4.72
C VAL A 62 45.25 -41.53 4.04
N THR A 63 44.59 -40.66 4.80
CA THR A 63 43.98 -39.41 4.30
C THR A 63 44.31 -38.27 5.23
N MET A 64 44.68 -37.13 4.68
CA MET A 64 44.90 -35.86 5.39
C MET A 64 44.49 -34.69 4.53
N MET A 65 43.94 -33.61 5.13
CA MET A 65 43.56 -32.39 4.40
C MET A 65 44.82 -31.75 3.78
N GLY A 66 44.74 -31.42 2.49
CA GLY A 66 45.87 -30.85 1.74
C GLY A 66 46.81 -31.89 1.12
N PHE A 67 46.53 -33.19 1.26
CA PHE A 67 47.35 -34.28 0.71
C PHE A 67 46.50 -35.24 -0.10
N GLU A 68 47.13 -35.90 -1.08
CA GLU A 68 46.52 -36.96 -1.87
C GLU A 68 46.33 -38.22 -1.01
N LYS A 69 45.18 -38.85 -1.13
CA LYS A 69 44.89 -40.11 -0.43
C LYS A 69 45.89 -41.20 -0.86
N GLN A 70 46.53 -41.86 0.10
CA GLN A 70 47.35 -43.03 -0.12
C GLN A 70 46.59 -44.32 0.25
N SER A 71 46.75 -45.36 -0.55
CA SER A 71 46.09 -46.65 -0.34
C SER A 71 47.08 -47.80 -0.63
N ILE A 72 47.52 -48.47 0.42
CA ILE A 72 48.64 -49.40 0.43
C ILE A 72 48.12 -50.79 0.81
N PRO A 73 48.31 -51.84 -0.06
CA PRO A 73 48.02 -53.24 0.30
C PRO A 73 48.92 -53.69 1.45
N LEU A 74 48.38 -54.30 2.50
CA LEU A 74 49.13 -54.76 3.64
C LEU A 74 49.82 -56.13 3.47
N ASP A 75 49.45 -56.88 2.43
CA ASP A 75 49.99 -58.24 2.14
C ASP A 75 51.46 -58.25 1.73
N SER A 76 51.95 -57.09 1.25
CA SER A 76 53.27 -57.00 0.64
C SER A 76 54.21 -55.99 1.35
N VAL A 77 53.89 -55.60 2.56
CA VAL A 77 54.66 -54.56 3.28
C VAL A 77 55.26 -55.06 4.57
N THR A 78 56.39 -54.51 4.94
CA THR A 78 57.06 -54.79 6.21
C THR A 78 56.85 -53.64 7.20
N PHE A 79 56.75 -53.92 8.49
CA PHE A 79 56.58 -52.94 9.52
C PHE A 79 57.88 -52.63 10.28
N PRO A 80 58.10 -51.35 10.66
CA PRO A 80 57.30 -50.19 10.54
C PRO A 80 57.21 -49.66 9.10
N LEU A 81 56.01 -49.17 8.68
CA LEU A 81 55.75 -48.68 7.34
C LEU A 81 55.89 -47.14 7.28
N GLU A 82 56.60 -46.63 6.28
CA GLU A 82 56.61 -45.18 5.97
C GLU A 82 55.60 -44.91 4.87
N VAL A 83 54.61 -44.05 5.21
CA VAL A 83 53.57 -43.62 4.27
C VAL A 83 53.88 -42.20 3.81
N MET A 84 54.31 -42.06 2.56
CA MET A 84 54.60 -40.77 1.95
C MET A 84 53.30 -40.13 1.44
N MET A 85 52.95 -38.96 1.96
CA MET A 85 51.81 -38.16 1.53
C MET A 85 52.30 -37.09 0.57
N TYR A 86 51.64 -37.01 -0.59
CA TYR A 86 51.93 -36.01 -1.62
C TYR A 86 50.99 -34.82 -1.43
N PRO A 87 51.46 -33.55 -1.42
CA PRO A 87 50.61 -32.39 -1.40
C PRO A 87 49.64 -32.44 -2.57
N GLY A 88 48.35 -32.32 -2.28
CA GLY A 88 47.29 -32.40 -3.28
C GLY A 88 46.24 -31.26 -3.08
N THR A 89 45.94 -30.55 -4.13
CA THR A 89 44.82 -29.59 -4.11
C THR A 89 43.51 -30.35 -4.20
N THR A 90 42.86 -30.60 -3.07
CA THR A 90 41.46 -31.07 -3.08
C THR A 90 40.57 -29.88 -3.45
N LEU A 91 40.20 -29.78 -4.70
CA LEU A 91 39.10 -28.90 -5.11
C LEU A 91 37.84 -29.35 -4.35
N LEU A 92 37.51 -28.68 -3.26
CA LEU A 92 36.20 -28.79 -2.64
C LEU A 92 35.19 -28.46 -3.72
N LYS A 93 34.32 -29.37 -4.09
CA LYS A 93 33.14 -29.05 -4.91
C LYS A 93 32.44 -27.89 -4.24
N GLU A 94 32.36 -26.77 -4.94
CA GLU A 94 31.60 -25.61 -4.51
C GLU A 94 30.16 -26.09 -4.22
N VAL A 95 29.81 -26.18 -2.95
CA VAL A 95 28.41 -26.42 -2.55
C VAL A 95 27.71 -25.09 -2.78
N SER A 96 27.22 -24.89 -4.00
CA SER A 96 26.32 -23.82 -4.33
C SER A 96 25.02 -24.07 -3.55
N VAL A 97 24.93 -23.51 -2.35
CA VAL A 97 23.67 -23.41 -1.61
C VAL A 97 22.82 -22.39 -2.36
N LYS A 98 21.96 -22.85 -3.27
CA LYS A 98 20.92 -22.00 -3.82
C LYS A 98 19.99 -21.64 -2.65
N ALA A 99 20.11 -20.42 -2.16
CA ALA A 99 19.15 -19.90 -1.19
C ALA A 99 17.75 -20.02 -1.79
N ASP A 100 16.81 -20.58 -1.05
CA ASP A 100 15.41 -20.66 -1.47
C ASP A 100 14.90 -19.26 -1.79
N ARG A 101 14.17 -19.13 -2.90
CA ARG A 101 13.55 -17.85 -3.30
C ARG A 101 12.58 -17.35 -2.24
N ILE A 102 11.83 -18.28 -1.67
CA ILE A 102 10.83 -18.04 -0.62
C ILE A 102 11.01 -19.11 0.44
N ARG A 103 11.17 -18.68 1.69
CA ARG A 103 11.28 -19.56 2.86
C ARG A 103 10.19 -19.20 3.86
N GLU A 104 9.53 -20.22 4.41
CA GLU A 104 8.53 -20.06 5.48
C GLU A 104 9.09 -20.64 6.78
N GLN A 105 8.95 -19.87 7.87
CA GLN A 105 9.32 -20.30 9.21
C GLN A 105 8.30 -19.76 10.23
N GLY A 106 7.42 -20.64 10.73
CA GLY A 106 6.28 -20.22 11.56
C GLY A 106 5.37 -19.28 10.76
N ASP A 107 5.03 -18.14 11.34
CA ASP A 107 4.20 -17.10 10.73
C ASP A 107 5.03 -16.08 9.90
N THR A 108 6.30 -16.39 9.58
CA THR A 108 7.15 -15.49 8.80
C THR A 108 7.53 -16.11 7.47
N ILE A 109 7.24 -15.38 6.39
CA ILE A 109 7.64 -15.72 5.03
C ILE A 109 8.77 -14.78 4.62
N THR A 110 9.93 -15.34 4.28
CA THR A 110 11.11 -14.59 3.86
C THR A 110 11.31 -14.71 2.36
N TYR A 111 11.31 -13.59 1.67
CA TYR A 111 11.64 -13.48 0.26
C TYR A 111 13.08 -13.02 0.09
N ASN A 112 13.89 -13.75 -0.68
CA ASN A 112 15.23 -13.32 -1.03
C ASN A 112 15.14 -12.27 -2.15
N VAL A 113 15.49 -11.02 -1.86
CA VAL A 113 15.41 -9.90 -2.81
C VAL A 113 16.16 -10.19 -4.10
N GLY A 114 17.38 -10.73 -4.02
CA GLY A 114 18.19 -11.05 -5.20
C GLY A 114 17.57 -12.07 -6.16
N SER A 115 16.60 -12.89 -5.68
CA SER A 115 15.89 -13.88 -6.50
C SER A 115 14.72 -13.29 -7.29
N PHE A 116 14.27 -12.08 -6.93
CA PHE A 116 13.17 -11.36 -7.59
C PHE A 116 13.63 -10.08 -8.27
N ALA A 117 14.81 -9.57 -7.89
CA ALA A 117 15.38 -8.37 -8.48
C ALA A 117 15.74 -8.57 -9.96
N GLN A 118 15.49 -7.54 -10.74
CA GLN A 118 15.84 -7.43 -12.14
C GLN A 118 16.79 -6.23 -12.32
N ALA A 119 17.54 -6.19 -13.41
CA ALA A 119 18.59 -5.17 -13.60
C ALA A 119 18.04 -3.75 -13.74
N GLN A 120 16.78 -3.62 -14.22
CA GLN A 120 16.09 -2.34 -14.34
C GLN A 120 15.58 -1.78 -13.02
N ASP A 121 15.53 -2.57 -11.95
CA ASP A 121 15.01 -2.12 -10.66
C ASP A 121 15.89 -1.05 -10.06
N ARG A 122 15.25 -0.06 -9.46
CA ARG A 122 15.92 1.02 -8.76
C ARG A 122 15.55 1.04 -7.28
N SER A 123 14.29 0.81 -6.99
CA SER A 123 13.76 0.81 -5.63
C SER A 123 13.41 -0.60 -5.15
N ILE A 124 13.26 -0.77 -3.84
CA ILE A 124 12.71 -2.02 -3.27
C ILE A 124 11.25 -2.22 -3.69
N GLY A 125 10.50 -1.16 -3.92
CA GLY A 125 9.13 -1.22 -4.42
C GLY A 125 9.02 -1.92 -5.78
N ASP A 126 9.99 -1.72 -6.67
CA ASP A 126 10.03 -2.41 -7.97
C ASP A 126 10.15 -3.92 -7.82
N VAL A 127 10.95 -4.36 -6.85
CA VAL A 127 11.12 -5.80 -6.55
C VAL A 127 9.90 -6.39 -5.85
N LEU A 128 9.32 -5.65 -4.89
CA LEU A 128 8.12 -6.06 -4.15
C LEU A 128 6.93 -6.34 -5.09
N LYS A 129 6.76 -5.55 -6.15
CA LYS A 129 5.70 -5.75 -7.18
C LYS A 129 5.75 -7.13 -7.86
N ARG A 130 6.89 -7.83 -7.80
CA ARG A 130 7.10 -9.16 -8.38
C ARG A 130 7.06 -10.30 -7.37
N MET A 131 7.01 -9.99 -6.07
CA MET A 131 6.91 -11.00 -5.03
C MET A 131 5.47 -11.51 -4.95
N PRO A 132 5.24 -12.81 -5.11
CA PRO A 132 3.88 -13.37 -5.11
C PRO A 132 3.20 -13.14 -3.75
N GLY A 133 1.91 -12.79 -3.80
CA GLY A 133 1.12 -12.43 -2.62
C GLY A 133 1.28 -10.98 -2.16
N ILE A 134 2.23 -10.22 -2.72
CA ILE A 134 2.43 -8.81 -2.44
C ILE A 134 1.94 -7.97 -3.62
N THR A 135 1.16 -6.94 -3.33
CA THR A 135 0.74 -5.91 -4.29
C THR A 135 1.30 -4.57 -3.82
N VAL A 136 1.89 -3.80 -4.74
CA VAL A 136 2.39 -2.45 -4.46
C VAL A 136 1.79 -1.49 -5.45
N GLU A 137 1.06 -0.52 -4.95
CA GLU A 137 0.49 0.59 -5.73
C GLU A 137 1.57 1.60 -6.15
N ASN A 138 1.25 2.50 -7.07
CA ASN A 138 2.17 3.57 -7.50
C ASN A 138 2.50 4.56 -6.36
N SER A 139 1.60 4.73 -5.41
CA SER A 139 1.82 5.48 -4.17
C SER A 139 2.87 4.84 -3.24
N GLY A 140 3.22 3.57 -3.47
CA GLY A 140 4.05 2.76 -2.59
C GLY A 140 3.25 2.00 -1.51
N LYS A 141 1.92 2.10 -1.50
CA LYS A 141 1.06 1.32 -0.60
C LYS A 141 1.21 -0.17 -0.87
N ILE A 142 1.34 -0.94 0.21
CA ILE A 142 1.57 -2.38 0.14
C ILE A 142 0.36 -3.12 0.71
N GLN A 143 -0.06 -4.15 -0.03
CA GLN A 143 -1.02 -5.15 0.42
C GLN A 143 -0.39 -6.54 0.39
N TYR A 144 -0.76 -7.36 1.34
CA TYR A 144 -0.42 -8.78 1.36
C TYR A 144 -1.69 -9.61 1.29
N GLN A 145 -1.79 -10.46 0.27
CA GLN A 145 -2.99 -11.28 -0.02
C GLN A 145 -4.30 -10.45 -0.08
N GLY A 146 -4.22 -9.23 -0.64
CA GLY A 146 -5.36 -8.32 -0.79
C GLY A 146 -5.72 -7.51 0.46
N GLU A 147 -5.06 -7.74 1.59
CA GLU A 147 -5.26 -6.98 2.83
C GLU A 147 -4.11 -5.99 3.05
N ASP A 148 -4.43 -4.80 3.54
CA ASP A 148 -3.43 -3.80 3.89
C ASP A 148 -2.56 -4.29 5.05
N ILE A 149 -1.23 -4.08 4.95
CA ILE A 149 -0.30 -4.38 6.04
C ILE A 149 -0.57 -3.49 7.25
N ASN A 150 -0.25 -3.98 8.46
CA ASN A 150 -0.45 -3.20 9.69
C ASN A 150 0.81 -2.53 10.22
N LYS A 151 2.00 -2.91 9.73
CA LYS A 151 3.30 -2.33 10.08
C LYS A 151 4.30 -2.51 8.95
N PHE A 152 5.21 -1.53 8.84
CA PHE A 152 6.36 -1.58 7.95
C PHE A 152 7.63 -1.30 8.75
N TYR A 153 8.52 -2.27 8.79
CA TYR A 153 9.76 -2.19 9.56
C TYR A 153 10.98 -2.13 8.65
N ILE A 154 12.01 -1.46 9.13
CA ILE A 154 13.36 -1.50 8.58
C ILE A 154 14.28 -1.97 9.72
N GLU A 155 14.91 -3.14 9.56
CA GLU A 155 15.70 -3.79 10.61
C GLU A 155 14.94 -3.90 11.95
N GLY A 156 13.64 -4.18 11.89
CA GLY A 156 12.78 -4.39 13.05
C GLY A 156 12.27 -3.11 13.72
N SER A 157 12.59 -1.92 13.23
CA SER A 157 12.09 -0.65 13.75
C SER A 157 11.12 0.00 12.78
N ASP A 158 10.01 0.55 13.30
CA ASP A 158 8.95 1.24 12.54
C ASP A 158 9.26 2.75 12.49
N LEU A 159 10.15 3.16 11.58
CA LEU A 159 10.54 4.57 11.40
C LEU A 159 9.42 5.41 10.78
N LEU A 160 8.78 4.90 9.73
CA LEU A 160 7.91 5.66 8.85
C LEU A 160 6.43 5.54 9.20
N GLY A 161 6.05 4.58 10.05
CA GLY A 161 4.64 4.30 10.30
C GLY A 161 3.89 4.04 9.00
N GLY A 162 2.79 4.75 8.77
CA GLY A 162 2.02 4.65 7.54
C GLY A 162 2.65 5.31 6.31
N LYS A 163 3.68 6.17 6.46
CA LYS A 163 4.35 6.88 5.35
C LYS A 163 5.45 6.05 4.67
N TYR A 164 5.34 4.74 4.71
CA TYR A 164 6.34 3.82 4.16
C TYR A 164 6.46 3.89 2.62
N GLY A 165 5.57 4.58 1.91
CA GLY A 165 5.72 4.89 0.49
C GLY A 165 7.06 5.58 0.17
N ILE A 166 7.58 6.41 1.09
CA ILE A 166 8.90 7.04 0.97
C ILE A 166 10.03 5.99 0.91
N ALA A 167 9.94 4.95 1.75
CA ALA A 167 10.92 3.87 1.76
C ALA A 167 10.78 2.94 0.55
N THR A 168 9.55 2.56 0.17
CA THR A 168 9.32 1.67 -0.97
C THR A 168 9.80 2.28 -2.28
N ASN A 169 9.64 3.60 -2.45
CA ASN A 169 10.08 4.31 -3.64
C ASN A 169 11.53 4.83 -3.57
N GLY A 170 12.11 4.97 -2.35
CA GLY A 170 13.43 5.57 -2.17
C GLY A 170 14.54 4.55 -1.85
N ILE A 171 14.30 3.47 -1.10
CA ILE A 171 15.36 2.52 -0.75
C ILE A 171 15.79 1.72 -1.97
N ASN A 172 17.09 1.75 -2.28
CA ASN A 172 17.65 0.95 -3.36
C ASN A 172 17.52 -0.55 -3.05
N HIS A 173 17.00 -1.34 -4.00
CA HIS A 173 16.87 -2.78 -3.83
C HIS A 173 18.21 -3.48 -3.55
N ASP A 174 19.35 -2.92 -4.03
CA ASP A 174 20.68 -3.45 -3.78
C ASP A 174 21.13 -3.35 -2.32
N ASP A 175 20.44 -2.54 -1.51
CA ASP A 175 20.72 -2.40 -0.07
C ASP A 175 19.89 -3.36 0.78
N VAL A 176 18.86 -3.99 0.18
CA VAL A 176 17.98 -4.95 0.85
C VAL A 176 18.40 -6.39 0.51
N GLY A 177 18.58 -7.22 1.52
CA GLY A 177 18.92 -8.64 1.36
C GLY A 177 17.69 -9.53 1.32
N ALA A 178 16.72 -9.26 2.20
CA ALA A 178 15.49 -10.03 2.31
C ALA A 178 14.30 -9.15 2.70
N VAL A 179 13.11 -9.60 2.33
CA VAL A 179 11.83 -9.06 2.79
C VAL A 179 11.13 -10.14 3.60
N GLU A 180 10.86 -9.83 4.86
CA GLU A 180 10.10 -10.70 5.75
C GLU A 180 8.66 -10.24 5.80
N VAL A 181 7.73 -11.13 5.49
CA VAL A 181 6.28 -10.93 5.70
C VAL A 181 5.91 -11.70 6.96
N MET A 182 5.58 -10.98 8.01
CA MET A 182 5.13 -11.54 9.28
C MET A 182 3.61 -11.60 9.28
N GLU A 183 3.05 -12.78 9.10
CA GLU A 183 1.61 -13.02 9.13
C GLU A 183 1.08 -13.03 10.57
N ASN A 184 -0.20 -12.74 10.74
CA ASN A 184 -0.85 -12.67 12.06
C ASN A 184 -0.10 -11.72 13.02
N HIS A 185 0.48 -10.65 12.47
CA HIS A 185 1.38 -9.80 13.23
C HIS A 185 0.65 -8.97 14.29
N GLN A 186 0.95 -9.22 15.56
CA GLN A 186 0.50 -8.39 16.68
C GLN A 186 1.58 -7.35 17.02
N PRO A 187 1.39 -6.05 16.62
CA PRO A 187 2.41 -5.03 16.80
C PRO A 187 2.67 -4.65 18.26
N MET A 188 1.71 -4.89 19.16
CA MET A 188 1.82 -4.56 20.57
C MET A 188 2.20 -5.79 21.38
N GLN A 189 3.44 -5.85 21.90
CA GLN A 189 3.94 -7.01 22.67
C GLN A 189 3.09 -7.34 23.91
N VAL A 190 2.50 -6.32 24.53
CA VAL A 190 1.63 -6.47 25.69
C VAL A 190 0.39 -7.33 25.40
N LEU A 191 -0.09 -7.37 24.16
CA LEU A 191 -1.24 -8.14 23.68
C LEU A 191 -0.88 -9.54 23.18
N SER A 192 0.42 -9.87 23.10
CA SER A 192 0.88 -11.18 22.61
C SER A 192 0.27 -12.33 23.40
N GLY A 193 -0.38 -13.28 22.68
CA GLY A 193 -1.07 -14.44 23.25
C GLY A 193 -2.38 -14.11 23.99
N ILE A 194 -2.94 -12.91 23.77
CA ILE A 194 -4.24 -12.49 24.34
C ILE A 194 -5.19 -12.04 23.23
N SER A 195 -4.72 -11.23 22.29
CA SER A 195 -5.53 -10.73 21.17
C SER A 195 -4.96 -11.18 19.84
N PHE A 196 -5.83 -11.54 18.93
CA PHE A 196 -5.49 -11.98 17.57
C PHE A 196 -5.32 -10.80 16.61
N SER A 197 -4.42 -10.97 15.67
CA SER A 197 -4.33 -10.11 14.47
C SER A 197 -4.33 -11.00 13.24
N ASP A 198 -5.14 -10.67 12.25
CA ASP A 198 -5.20 -11.33 10.94
C ASP A 198 -4.35 -10.59 9.89
N LYS A 199 -3.77 -9.44 10.26
CA LYS A 199 -2.97 -8.61 9.36
C LYS A 199 -1.51 -9.02 9.34
N ALA A 200 -0.87 -8.77 8.19
CA ALA A 200 0.56 -8.97 8.02
C ALA A 200 1.35 -7.66 8.28
N ALA A 201 2.62 -7.83 8.62
CA ALA A 201 3.61 -6.76 8.61
C ALA A 201 4.76 -7.10 7.68
N ILE A 202 5.43 -6.08 7.16
CA ILE A 202 6.64 -6.24 6.34
C ILE A 202 7.84 -5.72 7.10
N ASN A 203 8.96 -6.46 7.02
CA ASN A 203 10.24 -6.06 7.55
C ASN A 203 11.33 -6.18 6.48
N LEU A 204 11.99 -5.07 6.18
CA LEU A 204 13.14 -5.04 5.29
C LEU A 204 14.41 -5.39 6.07
N LYS A 205 15.09 -6.45 5.64
CA LYS A 205 16.44 -6.81 6.13
C LYS A 205 17.47 -6.24 5.20
N LEU A 206 18.25 -5.30 5.69
CA LEU A 206 19.32 -4.66 4.93
C LEU A 206 20.55 -5.56 4.82
N LYS A 207 21.30 -5.43 3.72
CA LYS A 207 22.63 -6.01 3.60
C LYS A 207 23.61 -5.30 4.53
N ASN A 208 24.67 -6.00 4.95
CA ASN A 208 25.63 -5.44 5.90
C ASN A 208 26.26 -4.11 5.46
N LYS A 209 26.46 -3.92 4.14
CA LYS A 209 26.99 -2.67 3.58
C LYS A 209 26.11 -1.43 3.84
N ALA A 210 24.82 -1.63 4.04
CA ALA A 210 23.83 -0.57 4.29
C ALA A 210 23.50 -0.38 5.78
N LYS A 211 24.12 -1.18 6.67
CA LYS A 211 23.94 -1.07 8.11
C LYS A 211 25.06 -0.23 8.73
N ALA A 212 24.71 0.53 9.77
CA ALA A 212 25.61 1.40 10.53
C ALA A 212 26.37 2.43 9.68
N THR A 213 25.78 2.84 8.54
CA THR A 213 26.36 3.84 7.62
C THR A 213 25.27 4.69 7.00
N TRP A 214 25.68 5.79 6.39
CA TRP A 214 24.80 6.58 5.51
C TRP A 214 24.83 6.03 4.10
N THR A 215 23.65 5.68 3.58
CA THR A 215 23.41 5.40 2.16
C THR A 215 22.82 6.65 1.55
N VAL A 216 23.47 7.18 0.52
CA VAL A 216 23.01 8.39 -0.18
C VAL A 216 23.00 8.14 -1.68
N HIS A 217 21.92 8.52 -2.32
CA HIS A 217 21.88 8.60 -3.79
C HIS A 217 21.13 9.85 -4.22
N GLY A 218 21.36 10.26 -5.45
CA GLY A 218 20.70 11.41 -6.03
C GLY A 218 20.62 11.30 -7.55
N ASP A 219 19.56 11.86 -8.08
CA ASP A 219 19.30 12.00 -9.49
C ASP A 219 19.16 13.48 -9.84
N ALA A 220 19.73 13.87 -10.98
CA ALA A 220 19.53 15.19 -11.55
C ALA A 220 19.30 15.06 -13.05
N GLY A 221 18.16 15.52 -13.53
CA GLY A 221 17.76 15.46 -14.91
C GLY A 221 17.29 16.80 -15.46
N GLY A 222 17.61 17.08 -16.72
CA GLY A 222 17.16 18.23 -17.46
C GLY A 222 16.87 17.87 -18.92
N GLY A 223 15.91 18.56 -19.52
CA GLY A 223 15.47 18.25 -20.87
C GLY A 223 14.47 19.24 -21.43
N TYR A 224 13.73 18.81 -22.42
CA TYR A 224 12.80 19.64 -23.16
C TYR A 224 11.51 18.90 -23.49
N SER A 225 10.39 19.58 -23.35
CA SER A 225 9.06 19.14 -23.78
C SER A 225 8.60 19.97 -24.99
N TRP A 226 8.02 19.29 -25.97
CA TRP A 226 7.41 19.96 -27.14
C TRP A 226 5.95 20.34 -26.91
N GLN A 227 5.30 19.75 -25.83
CA GLN A 227 3.93 20.09 -25.45
C GLN A 227 3.65 19.70 -23.99
N PRO A 228 3.48 20.68 -23.07
CA PRO A 228 3.70 22.12 -23.30
C PRO A 228 5.17 22.40 -23.62
N GLU A 229 5.39 23.36 -24.49
CA GLU A 229 6.75 23.75 -24.87
C GLU A 229 7.51 24.33 -23.68
N GLY A 230 8.73 23.82 -23.45
CA GLY A 230 9.58 24.32 -22.36
C GLY A 230 10.53 23.32 -21.77
N ALA A 231 11.31 23.79 -20.82
CA ALA A 231 12.25 22.97 -20.06
C ALA A 231 11.52 21.98 -19.12
N VAL A 232 12.01 20.74 -19.11
CA VAL A 232 11.62 19.74 -18.13
C VAL A 232 12.78 19.38 -17.22
N TRP A 233 12.47 19.02 -15.96
CA TRP A 233 13.46 18.61 -14.98
C TRP A 233 12.91 17.54 -14.04
N ALA A 234 13.81 16.76 -13.48
CA ALA A 234 13.59 15.86 -12.37
C ALA A 234 14.83 15.86 -11.48
N GLY A 235 14.62 15.88 -10.17
CA GLY A 235 15.71 15.82 -9.20
C GLY A 235 15.28 15.07 -7.95
N GLU A 236 16.18 14.25 -7.44
CA GLU A 236 15.99 13.52 -6.18
C GLU A 236 17.29 13.51 -5.39
N ILE A 237 17.19 13.68 -4.09
CA ILE A 237 18.22 13.35 -3.11
C ILE A 237 17.56 12.48 -2.06
N PHE A 238 18.09 11.29 -1.87
CA PHE A 238 17.65 10.36 -0.84
C PHE A 238 18.82 9.99 0.05
N ALA A 239 18.62 10.08 1.36
CA ALA A 239 19.62 9.69 2.36
C ALA A 239 18.95 8.80 3.42
N MET A 240 19.59 7.69 3.73
CA MET A 240 19.16 6.75 4.76
C MET A 240 20.32 6.40 5.69
N ALA A 241 20.02 6.40 6.99
CA ALA A 241 20.92 5.86 8.02
C ALA A 241 20.16 4.88 8.91
N VAL A 242 20.71 3.69 9.10
CA VAL A 242 20.18 2.68 10.02
C VAL A 242 21.29 2.26 10.95
N MET A 243 21.31 2.88 12.13
CA MET A 243 22.36 2.72 13.15
C MET A 243 21.77 2.18 14.45
N PRO A 244 22.58 1.56 15.32
CA PRO A 244 22.13 1.22 16.67
C PRO A 244 21.61 2.46 17.40
N GLY A 245 20.30 2.45 17.77
CA GLY A 245 19.68 3.56 18.51
C GLY A 245 19.19 4.75 17.68
N PHE A 246 19.50 4.80 16.37
CA PHE A 246 19.10 5.90 15.50
C PHE A 246 18.79 5.40 14.09
N GLN A 247 17.66 5.83 13.55
CA GLN A 247 17.33 5.66 12.14
C GLN A 247 16.87 6.99 11.54
N ASN A 248 17.24 7.23 10.31
CA ASN A 248 16.82 8.40 9.55
C ASN A 248 16.55 8.03 8.09
N ILE A 249 15.50 8.61 7.52
CA ILE A 249 15.27 8.68 6.08
C ILE A 249 14.88 10.10 5.73
N THR A 250 15.66 10.72 4.87
CA THR A 250 15.44 12.06 4.36
C THR A 250 15.38 12.03 2.84
N THR A 251 14.38 12.67 2.26
CA THR A 251 14.26 12.79 0.80
C THR A 251 13.88 14.21 0.41
N LEU A 252 14.49 14.68 -0.66
CA LEU A 252 14.13 15.90 -1.36
C LEU A 252 13.92 15.57 -2.84
N LYS A 253 12.73 15.82 -3.35
CA LYS A 253 12.38 15.53 -4.75
C LYS A 253 11.76 16.76 -5.40
N THR A 254 12.03 16.93 -6.68
CA THR A 254 11.36 17.95 -7.53
C THR A 254 11.21 17.44 -8.94
N ASN A 255 10.10 17.74 -9.57
CA ASN A 255 9.93 17.45 -10.98
C ASN A 255 8.81 18.29 -11.65
N ASN A 256 8.84 18.29 -12.98
CA ASN A 256 7.74 18.74 -13.84
C ASN A 256 7.46 17.76 -14.99
N ILE A 257 7.79 16.48 -14.80
CA ILE A 257 7.70 15.40 -15.80
C ILE A 257 6.47 14.50 -15.62
N GLY A 258 5.47 14.93 -14.87
CA GLY A 258 4.23 14.18 -14.66
C GLY A 258 4.27 13.20 -13.49
N GLU A 259 5.28 13.19 -12.64
CA GLU A 259 5.33 12.36 -11.45
C GLU A 259 4.63 13.03 -10.26
N ASP A 260 3.70 12.31 -9.63
CA ASP A 260 3.00 12.76 -8.43
C ASP A 260 3.82 12.43 -7.17
N LEU A 261 4.49 13.43 -6.63
CA LEU A 261 5.33 13.27 -5.44
C LEU A 261 4.52 13.25 -4.14
N SER A 262 3.35 13.89 -4.08
CA SER A 262 2.55 13.99 -2.86
C SER A 262 2.03 12.63 -2.40
N SER A 263 1.71 11.74 -3.34
CA SER A 263 1.24 10.39 -3.04
C SER A 263 2.27 9.54 -2.27
N GLN A 264 3.57 9.82 -2.40
CA GLN A 264 4.63 9.09 -1.71
C GLN A 264 4.67 9.36 -0.19
N ALA A 265 4.19 10.53 0.26
CA ALA A 265 4.12 10.92 1.67
C ALA A 265 2.77 10.59 2.34
N THR A 266 1.89 9.86 1.66
CA THR A 266 0.58 9.46 2.20
C THR A 266 0.74 8.55 3.42
N ASP A 267 0.00 8.84 4.50
CA ASP A 267 -0.06 7.99 5.70
C ASP A 267 -1.14 6.91 5.53
N PHE A 268 -0.74 5.69 5.15
CA PHE A 268 -1.63 4.55 4.91
C PHE A 268 -2.22 3.94 6.20
N PHE A 269 -1.73 4.33 7.38
CA PHE A 269 -2.23 3.86 8.68
C PHE A 269 -3.09 4.91 9.39
N SER A 270 -3.37 6.04 8.74
CA SER A 270 -4.21 7.07 9.33
C SER A 270 -5.63 6.57 9.57
N SER A 271 -6.19 6.86 10.73
CA SER A 271 -7.61 6.68 11.02
C SER A 271 -8.42 7.86 10.48
N SER A 272 -9.72 7.65 10.24
CA SER A 272 -10.65 8.74 9.94
C SER A 272 -10.62 9.79 11.05
N ARG A 273 -10.77 11.07 10.67
CA ARG A 273 -10.88 12.19 11.63
C ARG A 273 -12.20 12.08 12.38
N GLY A 274 -12.17 12.32 13.68
CA GLY A 274 -13.37 12.36 14.52
C GLY A 274 -14.15 13.68 14.36
N THR A 275 -13.44 14.72 13.93
CA THR A 275 -14.00 16.03 13.58
C THR A 275 -14.96 15.97 12.37
N ALA A 276 -14.73 15.04 11.44
CA ALA A 276 -15.63 14.69 10.33
C ALA A 276 -16.12 15.88 9.48
N LEU A 277 -15.32 16.96 9.36
CA LEU A 277 -15.61 18.06 8.44
C LEU A 277 -15.41 17.61 6.98
N ASN A 278 -16.19 18.18 6.06
CA ASN A 278 -16.11 17.92 4.63
C ASN A 278 -15.95 19.21 3.85
N ASP A 279 -15.29 19.13 2.70
CA ASP A 279 -15.27 20.24 1.74
C ASP A 279 -16.69 20.49 1.20
N TYR A 280 -17.06 21.76 1.17
CA TYR A 280 -18.31 22.24 0.57
C TYR A 280 -18.09 22.68 -0.87
N VAL A 281 -17.01 23.36 -1.12
CA VAL A 281 -16.63 23.82 -2.44
C VAL A 281 -15.96 22.68 -3.21
N ASN A 282 -16.49 22.37 -4.39
CA ASN A 282 -16.02 21.28 -5.24
C ASN A 282 -15.52 21.79 -6.60
N ILE A 283 -14.53 22.68 -6.56
CA ILE A 283 -13.79 23.04 -7.77
C ILE A 283 -12.60 22.10 -7.89
N SER A 284 -12.64 21.20 -8.84
CA SER A 284 -11.55 20.27 -9.09
C SER A 284 -11.10 20.32 -10.54
N LEU A 285 -9.80 20.07 -10.74
CA LEU A 285 -9.29 19.80 -12.07
C LEU A 285 -9.93 18.50 -12.58
N PRO A 286 -10.22 18.42 -13.90
CA PRO A 286 -10.82 17.23 -14.47
C PRO A 286 -9.99 15.97 -14.17
N GLY A 287 -10.58 14.94 -13.58
CA GLY A 287 -9.97 13.64 -13.31
C GLY A 287 -9.88 12.76 -14.56
N VAL A 288 -9.10 11.69 -14.52
CA VAL A 288 -9.01 10.70 -15.61
C VAL A 288 -9.08 9.29 -15.05
N PRO A 289 -10.05 8.49 -15.47
CA PRO A 289 -10.03 7.05 -15.22
C PRO A 289 -9.09 6.32 -16.21
N ASN A 290 -8.54 5.21 -15.82
CA ASN A 290 -7.82 4.24 -16.67
C ASN A 290 -6.67 4.78 -17.51
N LEU A 291 -5.96 5.81 -17.03
CA LEU A 291 -4.75 6.34 -17.68
C LEU A 291 -3.71 6.66 -16.62
N SER A 292 -2.46 6.33 -16.91
CA SER A 292 -1.35 6.70 -16.02
C SER A 292 -1.30 8.22 -15.80
N ARG A 293 -1.31 8.67 -14.54
CA ARG A 293 -1.27 10.11 -14.21
C ARG A 293 -0.11 10.84 -14.87
N LYS A 294 1.04 10.18 -15.05
CA LYS A 294 2.21 10.78 -15.74
C LYS A 294 1.91 11.29 -17.15
N ARG A 295 0.88 10.75 -17.81
CA ARG A 295 0.49 11.12 -19.17
C ARG A 295 -0.28 12.45 -19.26
N ILE A 296 -0.91 12.84 -18.14
CA ILE A 296 -1.83 13.99 -18.08
C ILE A 296 -1.49 14.99 -16.96
N LEU A 297 -0.54 14.67 -16.12
CA LEU A 297 -0.18 15.53 -14.99
C LEU A 297 0.83 16.58 -15.46
N PHE A 298 0.36 17.80 -15.74
CA PHE A 298 1.20 18.95 -16.04
C PHE A 298 1.54 19.65 -14.73
N ASN A 299 2.58 19.17 -14.06
CA ASN A 299 2.93 19.59 -12.71
C ASN A 299 4.20 20.43 -12.64
N ARG A 300 4.37 21.08 -11.50
CA ARG A 300 5.65 21.51 -10.91
C ARG A 300 5.56 21.14 -9.44
N SER A 301 6.34 20.14 -9.03
CA SER A 301 6.20 19.53 -7.72
C SER A 301 7.51 19.56 -6.94
N VAL A 302 7.39 19.73 -5.64
CA VAL A 302 8.49 19.58 -4.66
C VAL A 302 7.97 18.73 -3.52
N LEU A 303 8.78 17.80 -3.03
CA LEU A 303 8.55 17.03 -1.80
C LEU A 303 9.83 17.05 -0.98
N ALA A 304 9.74 17.52 0.25
CA ALA A 304 10.78 17.40 1.26
C ALA A 304 10.25 16.59 2.44
N SER A 305 10.93 15.52 2.81
CA SER A 305 10.52 14.63 3.89
C SER A 305 11.68 14.30 4.79
N LEU A 306 11.51 14.50 6.09
CA LEU A 306 12.48 14.22 7.13
C LEU A 306 11.87 13.29 8.17
N ASN A 307 12.39 12.08 8.26
CA ASN A 307 11.91 11.06 9.18
C ASN A 307 13.07 10.56 10.04
N SER A 308 12.91 10.64 11.35
CA SER A 308 13.94 10.23 12.30
C SER A 308 13.32 9.41 13.43
N LEU A 309 14.06 8.40 13.88
CA LEU A 309 13.73 7.58 15.03
C LEU A 309 14.94 7.51 15.96
N TRP A 310 14.69 7.76 17.23
CA TRP A 310 15.68 7.64 18.30
C TRP A 310 15.20 6.62 19.33
N LYS A 311 16.04 5.66 19.65
CA LYS A 311 15.82 4.79 20.81
C LYS A 311 16.22 5.55 22.08
N VAL A 312 15.25 5.75 22.93
CA VAL A 312 15.42 6.36 24.27
C VAL A 312 15.39 5.25 25.32
N LYS A 313 15.78 5.59 26.59
CA LYS A 313 16.02 4.59 27.66
C LYS A 313 14.99 3.46 27.77
N ASN A 314 13.69 3.73 27.51
CA ASN A 314 12.64 2.73 27.66
C ASN A 314 11.70 2.63 26.46
N GLY A 315 11.98 3.34 25.37
CA GLY A 315 11.08 3.37 24.21
C GLY A 315 11.74 3.98 22.97
N GLU A 316 10.91 4.45 22.05
CA GLU A 316 11.33 5.10 20.82
C GLU A 316 10.64 6.46 20.69
N PHE A 317 11.38 7.47 20.26
CA PHE A 317 10.83 8.75 19.82
C PHE A 317 10.99 8.87 18.31
N LYS A 318 9.93 9.26 17.63
CA LYS A 318 9.89 9.39 16.16
C LYS A 318 9.42 10.80 15.81
N SER A 319 10.07 11.39 14.82
CA SER A 319 9.70 12.67 14.22
C SER A 319 9.56 12.47 12.72
N GLN A 320 8.44 12.87 12.16
CA GLN A 320 8.15 12.80 10.73
C GLN A 320 7.63 14.18 10.30
N ILE A 321 8.33 14.82 9.39
CA ILE A 321 7.96 16.16 8.89
C ILE A 321 8.04 16.12 7.37
N ASP A 322 6.93 16.42 6.70
CA ASP A 322 6.82 16.44 5.25
C ASP A 322 6.26 17.79 4.81
N TYR A 323 6.90 18.33 3.80
CA TYR A 323 6.38 19.47 3.07
C TYR A 323 6.25 19.10 1.60
N SER A 324 5.10 19.37 1.02
CA SER A 324 4.91 19.24 -0.42
C SER A 324 4.35 20.52 -1.02
N PHE A 325 4.83 20.82 -2.21
CA PHE A 325 4.30 21.84 -3.10
C PHE A 325 3.94 21.21 -4.42
N ASN A 326 2.71 21.45 -4.86
CA ASN A 326 2.25 21.05 -6.19
C ASN A 326 1.61 22.25 -6.89
N ARG A 327 1.98 22.47 -8.13
CA ARG A 327 1.25 23.30 -9.08
C ARG A 327 0.88 22.43 -10.25
N ILE A 328 -0.41 22.23 -10.47
CA ILE A 328 -0.95 21.39 -11.53
C ILE A 328 -1.76 22.25 -12.49
N THR A 329 -1.64 22.02 -13.76
CA THR A 329 -2.53 22.58 -14.78
C THR A 329 -3.21 21.44 -15.54
N ALA A 330 -4.46 21.64 -15.95
CA ALA A 330 -5.19 20.64 -16.71
C ALA A 330 -6.21 21.29 -17.62
N ASP A 331 -6.22 20.83 -18.87
CA ASP A 331 -7.16 21.24 -19.90
C ASP A 331 -8.01 20.03 -20.32
N ALA A 332 -9.32 20.25 -20.51
CA ALA A 332 -10.23 19.22 -20.96
C ALA A 332 -11.42 19.81 -21.69
N THR A 333 -11.96 19.08 -22.65
CA THR A 333 -13.30 19.28 -23.19
C THR A 333 -14.20 18.23 -22.57
N ASN A 334 -15.30 18.66 -21.95
CA ASN A 334 -16.26 17.78 -21.28
C ASN A 334 -17.65 17.94 -21.87
N VAL A 335 -18.35 16.83 -22.00
CA VAL A 335 -19.78 16.81 -22.33
C VAL A 335 -20.50 16.01 -21.27
N THR A 336 -21.39 16.68 -20.54
CA THR A 336 -22.26 16.03 -19.53
C THR A 336 -23.67 15.93 -20.10
N THR A 337 -24.21 14.72 -20.16
CA THR A 337 -25.57 14.45 -20.56
C THR A 337 -26.38 14.04 -19.34
N TYR A 338 -27.27 14.91 -18.90
CA TYR A 338 -28.27 14.61 -17.86
C TYR A 338 -29.40 13.84 -18.47
N ILE A 339 -29.71 12.68 -17.96
CA ILE A 339 -30.76 11.79 -18.41
C ILE A 339 -32.05 12.19 -17.67
N LEU A 340 -33.00 12.79 -18.38
CA LEU A 340 -34.26 13.28 -17.85
C LEU A 340 -35.45 12.66 -18.62
N ASP A 341 -36.60 12.49 -17.96
CA ASP A 341 -37.80 11.91 -18.59
C ASP A 341 -38.35 12.76 -19.74
N GLU A 342 -38.16 14.09 -19.67
CA GLU A 342 -38.61 15.04 -20.70
C GLU A 342 -37.61 15.20 -21.88
N GLY A 343 -36.49 14.49 -21.84
CA GLY A 343 -35.42 14.56 -22.81
C GLY A 343 -34.08 14.97 -22.20
N ASN A 344 -33.02 14.52 -22.80
CA ASN A 344 -31.65 14.73 -22.27
C ASN A 344 -31.25 16.22 -22.33
N LYS A 345 -30.65 16.73 -21.24
CA LYS A 345 -29.98 18.03 -21.22
C LYS A 345 -28.48 17.83 -21.41
N ILE A 346 -27.91 18.42 -22.47
CA ILE A 346 -26.49 18.32 -22.81
C ILE A 346 -25.79 19.63 -22.47
N ILE A 347 -24.66 19.50 -21.77
CA ILE A 347 -23.79 20.62 -21.37
C ILE A 347 -22.37 20.32 -21.87
N ALA A 348 -21.89 21.15 -22.80
CA ALA A 348 -20.58 21.03 -23.39
C ALA A 348 -19.67 22.20 -22.94
N GLU A 349 -18.46 21.88 -22.49
CA GLU A 349 -17.57 22.85 -21.86
C GLU A 349 -16.11 22.52 -22.15
N ASP A 350 -15.33 23.58 -22.49
CA ASP A 350 -13.87 23.53 -22.45
C ASP A 350 -13.40 24.10 -21.10
N ARG A 351 -12.61 23.35 -20.39
CA ARG A 351 -12.11 23.66 -19.06
C ARG A 351 -10.60 23.84 -19.07
N LYS A 352 -10.12 24.96 -18.51
CA LYS A 352 -8.70 25.24 -18.30
C LYS A 352 -8.49 25.54 -16.83
N GLY A 353 -7.82 24.63 -16.13
CA GLY A 353 -7.68 24.74 -14.69
C GLY A 353 -6.24 24.78 -14.22
N LYS A 354 -6.04 25.42 -13.08
CA LYS A 354 -4.79 25.47 -12.34
C LYS A 354 -5.07 25.30 -10.87
N ASP A 355 -4.32 24.39 -10.28
CA ASP A 355 -4.33 24.10 -8.86
C ASP A 355 -2.94 24.32 -8.28
N ARG A 356 -2.88 24.96 -7.11
CA ARG A 356 -1.64 25.20 -6.37
C ARG A 356 -1.85 24.84 -4.91
N THR A 357 -1.25 23.72 -4.51
CA THR A 357 -1.36 23.16 -3.17
C THR A 357 -0.02 23.25 -2.45
N HIS A 358 -0.04 23.76 -1.21
CA HIS A 358 1.03 23.62 -0.23
C HIS A 358 0.51 22.75 0.90
N SER A 359 1.27 21.75 1.29
CA SER A 359 0.91 20.84 2.40
C SER A 359 2.09 20.70 3.35
N LEU A 360 1.85 20.88 4.64
CA LEU A 360 2.81 20.64 5.71
C LEU A 360 2.21 19.64 6.69
N SER A 361 2.84 18.48 6.82
CA SER A 361 2.46 17.43 7.76
C SER A 361 3.58 17.21 8.78
N ALA A 362 3.24 17.27 10.07
CA ALA A 362 4.17 16.94 11.14
C ALA A 362 3.56 15.89 12.08
N LYS A 363 4.36 14.89 12.47
CA LYS A 363 3.94 13.81 13.36
C LYS A 363 5.06 13.48 14.34
N PHE A 364 4.77 13.57 15.63
CA PHE A 364 5.69 13.26 16.71
C PHE A 364 5.11 12.11 17.53
N ILE A 365 5.89 11.02 17.67
CA ILE A 365 5.42 9.79 18.30
C ILE A 365 6.39 9.40 19.40
N TYR A 366 5.88 9.20 20.60
CA TYR A 366 6.57 8.45 21.64
C TYR A 366 5.94 7.07 21.78
N GLU A 367 6.74 6.01 21.68
CA GLU A 367 6.28 4.63 21.80
C GLU A 367 7.14 3.82 22.77
N LEU A 368 6.49 3.22 23.76
CA LEU A 368 7.05 2.17 24.62
C LEU A 368 6.30 0.88 24.35
N ASN A 369 7.00 -0.16 23.88
CA ASN A 369 6.39 -1.42 23.48
C ASN A 369 7.06 -2.59 24.20
N GLN A 370 6.53 -2.96 25.37
CA GLN A 370 7.05 -4.02 26.23
C GLN A 370 5.97 -5.07 26.51
N LYS A 371 6.38 -6.26 26.96
CA LYS A 371 5.46 -7.35 27.31
C LYS A 371 4.47 -7.00 28.44
N THR A 372 4.83 -6.06 29.31
CA THR A 372 4.03 -5.66 30.48
C THR A 372 3.31 -4.34 30.31
N ALA A 373 3.74 -3.50 29.37
CA ALA A 373 3.16 -2.20 29.12
C ALA A 373 3.37 -1.75 27.69
N PHE A 374 2.40 -1.06 27.16
CA PHE A 374 2.47 -0.32 25.91
C PHE A 374 2.00 1.10 26.17
N ILE A 375 2.80 2.08 25.73
CA ILE A 375 2.44 3.50 25.74
C ILE A 375 2.70 4.02 24.33
N ASN A 376 1.74 4.71 23.78
CA ASN A 376 1.91 5.45 22.53
C ASN A 376 1.25 6.82 22.70
N ASN A 377 2.00 7.87 22.40
CA ASN A 377 1.46 9.22 22.28
C ASN A 377 1.85 9.76 20.91
N THR A 378 0.86 10.15 20.13
CA THR A 378 1.04 10.67 18.78
C THR A 378 0.41 12.04 18.66
N LEU A 379 1.25 13.07 18.52
CA LEU A 379 0.83 14.41 18.11
C LEU A 379 0.97 14.53 16.60
N LYS A 380 -0.09 14.91 15.90
CA LYS A 380 -0.10 15.11 14.45
C LYS A 380 -0.73 16.44 14.06
N THR A 381 -0.19 17.04 13.02
CA THR A 381 -0.66 18.28 12.43
C THR A 381 -0.62 18.15 10.91
N ASN A 382 -1.70 18.53 10.25
CA ASN A 382 -1.75 18.71 8.80
C ASN A 382 -2.24 20.13 8.52
N LEU A 383 -1.50 20.86 7.72
CA LEU A 383 -1.81 22.20 7.30
C LEU A 383 -1.73 22.24 5.78
N ASP A 384 -2.87 22.39 5.16
CA ASP A 384 -3.01 22.41 3.71
C ASP A 384 -3.52 23.79 3.27
N TRP A 385 -2.96 24.32 2.18
CA TRP A 385 -3.38 25.56 1.54
C TRP A 385 -3.56 25.29 0.06
N ASP A 386 -4.81 25.30 -0.36
CA ASP A 386 -5.19 24.97 -1.72
C ASP A 386 -5.78 26.18 -2.44
N ASN A 387 -5.25 26.50 -3.63
CA ASN A 387 -5.70 27.58 -4.49
C ASN A 387 -6.03 27.04 -5.87
N VAL A 388 -7.30 26.96 -6.18
CA VAL A 388 -7.79 26.48 -7.47
C VAL A 388 -8.32 27.62 -8.30
N SER A 389 -7.99 27.66 -9.58
CA SER A 389 -8.60 28.56 -10.57
C SER A 389 -9.01 27.75 -11.79
N LEU A 390 -10.21 28.01 -12.31
CA LEU A 390 -10.79 27.29 -13.43
C LEU A 390 -11.50 28.30 -14.33
N GLY A 391 -11.06 28.37 -15.59
CA GLY A 391 -11.76 29.11 -16.67
C GLY A 391 -12.53 28.11 -17.52
N MET A 392 -13.75 28.47 -17.88
CA MET A 392 -14.64 27.62 -18.67
C MET A 392 -15.25 28.43 -19.81
N THR A 393 -15.33 27.78 -20.98
CA THR A 393 -16.05 28.27 -22.18
C THR A 393 -17.03 27.20 -22.63
N GLY A 394 -18.02 27.56 -23.41
CA GLY A 394 -19.08 26.65 -23.88
C GLY A 394 -20.47 27.07 -23.40
N THR A 395 -21.27 26.15 -22.87
CA THR A 395 -22.68 26.38 -22.53
C THR A 395 -22.88 27.53 -21.53
N LEU A 396 -22.02 27.62 -20.50
CA LEU A 396 -22.08 28.69 -19.49
C LEU A 396 -20.66 29.22 -19.22
N PRO A 397 -20.16 30.19 -20.01
CA PRO A 397 -18.81 30.72 -19.83
C PRO A 397 -18.62 31.39 -18.46
N ASN A 398 -17.55 31.01 -17.78
CA ASN A 398 -17.28 31.53 -16.44
C ASN A 398 -15.81 31.41 -16.02
N ASN A 399 -15.46 32.15 -14.99
CA ASN A 399 -14.17 32.00 -14.29
C ASN A 399 -14.43 31.77 -12.80
N GLN A 400 -13.80 30.76 -12.25
CA GLN A 400 -13.91 30.38 -10.88
C GLN A 400 -12.55 30.47 -10.19
N SER A 401 -12.55 30.88 -8.93
CA SER A 401 -11.37 30.81 -8.06
C SER A 401 -11.79 30.39 -6.66
N ALA A 402 -11.06 29.45 -6.07
CA ALA A 402 -11.30 29.01 -4.72
C ALA A 402 -10.01 29.00 -3.90
N TYR A 403 -10.14 29.35 -2.63
CA TYR A 403 -9.12 29.21 -1.60
C TYR A 403 -9.65 28.27 -0.53
N LEU A 404 -9.04 27.10 -0.38
CA LEU A 404 -9.56 25.96 0.36
C LEU A 404 -8.50 25.43 1.37
N PRO A 405 -8.18 26.19 2.44
CA PRO A 405 -7.27 25.69 3.46
C PRO A 405 -7.94 24.65 4.36
N ASP A 406 -7.15 23.67 4.81
CA ASP A 406 -7.49 22.68 5.83
C ASP A 406 -6.45 22.70 6.94
N TYR A 407 -6.87 22.98 8.15
CA TYR A 407 -6.02 23.02 9.35
C TYR A 407 -6.49 21.96 10.34
N TYR A 408 -5.65 20.97 10.59
CA TYR A 408 -5.96 19.83 11.44
C TYR A 408 -4.84 19.59 12.46
N VAL A 409 -5.22 19.48 13.73
CA VAL A 409 -4.32 19.12 14.84
C VAL A 409 -4.98 18.02 15.66
N ALA A 410 -4.23 16.98 16.01
CA ALA A 410 -4.73 15.91 16.86
C ALA A 410 -3.66 15.34 17.79
N ASN A 411 -4.08 14.87 18.95
CA ASN A 411 -3.28 14.07 19.85
C ASN A 411 -4.00 12.76 20.17
N ASP A 412 -3.33 11.65 19.85
CA ASP A 412 -3.77 10.29 20.13
C ASP A 412 -2.87 9.69 21.22
N PHE A 413 -3.43 9.39 22.39
CA PHE A 413 -2.74 8.75 23.51
C PHE A 413 -3.32 7.36 23.78
N LYS A 414 -2.45 6.36 23.99
CA LYS A 414 -2.85 5.01 24.34
C LYS A 414 -1.90 4.41 25.39
N LEU A 415 -2.47 3.96 26.47
CA LEU A 415 -1.78 3.21 27.52
C LEU A 415 -2.42 1.83 27.68
N ILE A 416 -1.62 0.76 27.64
CA ILE A 416 -2.06 -0.59 27.99
C ILE A 416 -1.13 -1.12 29.06
N LYS A 417 -1.70 -1.63 30.14
CA LYS A 417 -0.97 -2.29 31.24
C LYS A 417 -1.43 -3.74 31.37
N ARG A 418 -0.48 -4.66 31.37
CA ARG A 418 -0.72 -6.09 31.59
C ARG A 418 -0.36 -6.47 33.02
N PHE A 419 -1.28 -7.14 33.69
CA PHE A 419 -1.12 -7.67 35.03
C PHE A 419 -0.94 -9.19 34.98
N LYS A 420 -0.66 -9.80 36.12
CA LYS A 420 -0.62 -11.27 36.29
C LYS A 420 -1.97 -11.88 35.88
N GLY A 421 -1.96 -13.13 35.39
CA GLY A 421 -3.21 -13.81 35.01
C GLY A 421 -3.82 -13.32 33.68
N LYS A 422 -3.07 -12.65 32.81
CA LYS A 422 -3.53 -12.11 31.50
C LYS A 422 -4.65 -11.05 31.62
N HIS A 423 -4.62 -10.27 32.68
CA HIS A 423 -5.50 -9.11 32.85
C HIS A 423 -4.89 -7.89 32.14
N LEU A 424 -5.70 -7.13 31.42
CA LEU A 424 -5.32 -5.91 30.72
C LEU A 424 -6.19 -4.74 31.15
N VAL A 425 -5.56 -3.61 31.40
CA VAL A 425 -6.22 -2.32 31.52
C VAL A 425 -5.72 -1.43 30.37
N THR A 426 -6.63 -0.83 29.62
CA THR A 426 -6.32 0.10 28.55
C THR A 426 -6.97 1.44 28.85
N PHE A 427 -6.23 2.52 28.63
CA PHE A 427 -6.74 3.88 28.57
C PHE A 427 -6.41 4.47 27.19
N LYS A 428 -7.38 5.15 26.58
CA LYS A 428 -7.24 5.86 25.30
C LYS A 428 -7.79 7.25 25.43
N SER A 429 -7.09 8.20 24.85
CA SER A 429 -7.52 9.58 24.73
C SER A 429 -7.24 10.06 23.31
N ARG A 430 -8.22 10.64 22.67
CA ARG A 430 -8.11 11.24 21.35
C ARG A 430 -8.73 12.63 21.39
N ILE A 431 -7.94 13.62 21.03
CA ILE A 431 -8.37 15.02 20.99
C ILE A 431 -8.02 15.56 19.59
N GLU A 432 -8.98 16.18 18.93
CA GLU A 432 -8.82 16.73 17.59
C GLU A 432 -9.43 18.11 17.47
N TRP A 433 -8.79 18.94 16.68
CA TRP A 433 -9.30 20.21 16.22
C TRP A 433 -9.09 20.34 14.72
N GLU A 434 -10.12 20.83 14.02
CA GLU A 434 -10.12 21.03 12.59
C GLU A 434 -10.79 22.33 12.20
N SER A 435 -10.30 23.00 11.17
CA SER A 435 -10.87 24.23 10.64
C SER A 435 -10.76 24.26 9.13
N LEU A 436 -11.89 24.46 8.46
CA LEU A 436 -12.04 24.55 7.00
C LEU A 436 -12.59 25.92 6.60
N PRO A 437 -11.77 26.98 6.52
CA PRO A 437 -12.21 28.25 5.94
C PRO A 437 -12.15 28.17 4.42
N GLN A 438 -13.29 28.18 3.74
CA GLN A 438 -13.39 28.03 2.28
C GLN A 438 -13.96 29.29 1.66
N ASN A 439 -13.39 29.72 0.54
CA ASN A 439 -13.88 30.84 -0.24
C ASN A 439 -13.95 30.43 -1.71
N LEU A 440 -15.10 30.69 -2.34
CA LEU A 440 -15.32 30.52 -3.76
C LEU A 440 -15.76 31.83 -4.36
N SER A 441 -15.18 32.19 -5.48
CA SER A 441 -15.63 33.32 -6.33
C SER A 441 -15.88 32.80 -7.74
N VAL A 442 -17.04 33.09 -8.26
CA VAL A 442 -17.48 32.71 -9.61
C VAL A 442 -17.91 33.96 -10.36
N ASN A 443 -17.35 34.17 -11.53
CA ASN A 443 -17.75 35.26 -12.43
C ASN A 443 -18.40 34.66 -13.68
N ILE A 444 -19.70 34.90 -13.85
CA ILE A 444 -20.49 34.49 -15.02
C ILE A 444 -20.96 35.78 -15.69
N PHE A 445 -20.48 36.06 -16.91
CA PHE A 445 -20.68 37.35 -17.57
C PHE A 445 -20.25 38.51 -16.65
N ASP A 446 -21.17 39.37 -16.24
CA ASP A 446 -20.94 40.50 -15.34
C ASP A 446 -21.36 40.21 -13.89
N LEU A 447 -21.90 39.03 -13.58
CA LEU A 447 -22.35 38.65 -12.26
C LEU A 447 -21.22 37.99 -11.48
N MET A 448 -20.85 38.57 -10.35
CA MET A 448 -19.85 38.02 -9.43
C MET A 448 -20.54 37.39 -8.21
N THR A 449 -20.60 36.06 -8.21
CA THR A 449 -21.08 35.28 -7.05
C THR A 449 -19.93 34.92 -6.13
N ARG A 450 -20.12 35.06 -4.81
CA ARG A 450 -19.13 34.76 -3.79
C ARG A 450 -19.73 33.88 -2.69
N GLN A 451 -19.08 32.75 -2.43
CA GLN A 451 -19.35 31.88 -1.29
C GLN A 451 -18.22 32.00 -0.30
N LYS A 452 -18.54 32.25 0.96
CA LYS A 452 -17.59 32.24 2.06
C LYS A 452 -18.09 31.27 3.13
N ILE A 453 -17.22 30.37 3.59
CA ILE A 453 -17.54 29.35 4.58
C ILE A 453 -16.44 29.37 5.65
N ARG A 454 -16.86 29.25 6.90
CA ARG A 454 -15.98 29.04 8.05
C ARG A 454 -16.56 27.91 8.88
N ASP A 455 -15.93 26.77 8.87
CA ASP A 455 -16.36 25.58 9.60
C ASP A 455 -15.23 25.14 10.55
N HIS A 456 -15.56 24.99 11.81
CA HIS A 456 -14.60 24.60 12.85
C HIS A 456 -15.22 23.49 13.67
N SER A 457 -14.42 22.51 14.02
CA SER A 457 -14.85 21.46 14.92
C SER A 457 -13.78 21.08 15.94
N PHE A 458 -14.25 20.65 17.09
CA PHE A 458 -13.47 20.05 18.15
C PHE A 458 -14.10 18.69 18.50
N PHE A 459 -13.24 17.66 18.61
CA PHE A 459 -13.67 16.33 18.94
C PHE A 459 -12.77 15.75 20.04
N THR A 460 -13.37 15.03 21.00
CA THR A 460 -12.64 14.21 21.97
C THR A 460 -13.31 12.86 22.18
N ASP A 461 -12.51 11.80 22.39
CA ASP A 461 -12.93 10.43 22.68
C ASP A 461 -12.03 9.85 23.78
N GLU A 462 -12.57 9.76 25.01
CA GLU A 462 -11.87 9.29 26.18
C GLU A 462 -12.44 7.95 26.61
N SER A 463 -11.60 6.90 26.68
CA SER A 463 -12.08 5.57 27.06
C SER A 463 -11.13 4.81 27.96
N ALA A 464 -11.73 3.96 28.78
CA ALA A 464 -11.02 2.95 29.56
C ALA A 464 -11.59 1.56 29.26
N SER A 465 -10.74 0.55 29.22
CA SER A 465 -11.18 -0.82 29.05
C SER A 465 -10.47 -1.77 30.00
N TYR A 466 -11.20 -2.80 30.41
CA TYR A 466 -10.67 -3.92 31.12
C TYR A 466 -10.91 -5.20 30.33
N ALA A 467 -9.85 -6.02 30.20
CA ALA A 467 -9.94 -7.31 29.52
C ALA A 467 -9.23 -8.38 30.32
N PHE A 468 -9.75 -9.60 30.26
CA PHE A 468 -9.10 -10.79 30.79
C PHE A 468 -9.24 -11.97 29.82
N SER A 469 -8.25 -12.87 29.86
CA SER A 469 -8.25 -14.06 29.02
C SER A 469 -8.08 -15.32 29.87
N LEU A 470 -9.00 -16.28 29.68
CA LEU A 470 -9.01 -17.54 30.37
C LEU A 470 -9.34 -18.69 29.42
N LYS A 471 -8.45 -19.69 29.31
CA LYS A 471 -8.66 -20.93 28.51
C LYS A 471 -9.16 -20.67 27.07
N GLY A 472 -8.56 -19.69 26.37
CA GLY A 472 -8.92 -19.35 24.99
C GLY A 472 -10.11 -18.39 24.85
N VAL A 473 -10.79 -18.04 25.94
CA VAL A 473 -11.82 -17.00 25.96
C VAL A 473 -11.20 -15.70 26.43
N THR A 474 -11.39 -14.62 25.67
CA THR A 474 -11.04 -13.27 26.07
C THR A 474 -12.31 -12.42 26.14
N LEU A 475 -12.58 -11.89 27.33
CA LEU A 475 -13.66 -10.94 27.56
C LEU A 475 -13.07 -9.55 27.77
N SER A 476 -13.64 -8.54 27.11
CA SER A 476 -13.28 -7.16 27.37
C SER A 476 -14.52 -6.27 27.41
N LEU A 477 -14.45 -5.27 28.26
CA LEU A 477 -15.44 -4.19 28.34
C LEU A 477 -14.70 -2.88 28.23
N GLU A 478 -15.02 -2.09 27.20
CA GLU A 478 -14.56 -0.73 27.01
C GLU A 478 -15.73 0.21 27.35
N GLY A 479 -15.50 1.23 28.15
CA GLY A 479 -16.45 2.30 28.43
C GLY A 479 -15.79 3.63 28.14
N GLY A 480 -16.55 4.61 27.63
CA GLY A 480 -15.99 5.90 27.29
C GLY A 480 -17.02 6.97 27.05
N VAL A 481 -16.48 8.18 26.81
CA VAL A 481 -17.24 9.38 26.50
C VAL A 481 -16.68 10.03 25.25
N LYS A 482 -17.56 10.61 24.42
CA LYS A 482 -17.20 11.43 23.27
C LYS A 482 -17.88 12.76 23.35
N ALA A 483 -17.20 13.80 22.93
CA ALA A 483 -17.81 15.10 22.71
C ALA A 483 -17.38 15.63 21.34
N TYR A 484 -18.32 16.26 20.67
CA TYR A 484 -18.13 16.93 19.39
C TYR A 484 -18.80 18.28 19.44
N LEU A 485 -18.04 19.30 19.10
CA LEU A 485 -18.48 20.68 19.06
C LEU A 485 -18.16 21.25 17.69
N ARG A 486 -19.16 21.76 16.98
CA ARG A 486 -18.99 22.33 15.65
C ARG A 486 -19.72 23.66 15.52
N SER A 487 -19.05 24.62 14.87
CA SER A 487 -19.63 25.88 14.47
C SER A 487 -19.33 26.16 13.01
N MET A 488 -20.36 26.36 12.21
CA MET A 488 -20.27 26.67 10.79
C MET A 488 -21.03 27.95 10.47
N ASN A 489 -20.34 28.88 9.80
CA ASN A 489 -20.93 30.08 9.24
C ASN A 489 -20.68 30.12 7.74
N SER A 490 -21.71 30.38 6.95
CA SER A 490 -21.55 30.59 5.53
C SER A 490 -22.37 31.78 5.03
N GLU A 491 -21.85 32.44 4.03
CA GLU A 491 -22.46 33.59 3.37
C GLU A 491 -22.32 33.41 1.85
N LEU A 492 -23.43 33.53 1.14
CA LEU A 492 -23.49 33.49 -0.32
C LEU A 492 -24.07 34.82 -0.81
N SER A 493 -23.39 35.48 -1.74
CA SER A 493 -23.75 36.81 -2.27
C SER A 493 -23.57 36.90 -3.79
N GLY A 494 -24.27 37.83 -4.45
CA GLY A 494 -24.25 37.98 -5.88
C GLY A 494 -24.86 36.79 -6.60
N ILE A 495 -26.09 36.42 -6.24
CA ILE A 495 -26.75 35.20 -6.65
C ILE A 495 -27.64 35.50 -7.86
N PRO A 496 -27.76 34.56 -8.85
CA PRO A 496 -28.78 34.64 -9.90
C PRO A 496 -30.20 34.67 -9.33
N ASP A 497 -31.07 35.55 -9.85
CA ASP A 497 -32.45 35.73 -9.38
C ASP A 497 -33.29 34.45 -9.46
N GLU A 498 -32.86 33.50 -10.27
CA GLU A 498 -33.56 32.22 -10.54
C GLU A 498 -33.39 31.21 -9.37
N ILE A 499 -32.45 31.45 -8.47
CA ILE A 499 -32.14 30.49 -7.40
C ILE A 499 -32.86 30.85 -6.11
N PRO A 500 -33.84 30.02 -5.68
CA PRO A 500 -34.62 30.28 -4.45
C PRO A 500 -33.85 29.79 -3.22
N GLY A 501 -34.03 30.44 -2.07
CA GLY A 501 -33.60 29.97 -0.76
C GLY A 501 -32.90 31.02 0.10
N ASP A 502 -32.46 30.60 1.28
CA ASP A 502 -31.65 31.41 2.21
C ASP A 502 -30.19 31.31 1.88
N PHE A 503 -29.44 32.41 2.01
CA PHE A 503 -28.07 32.55 1.59
C PHE A 503 -27.09 32.66 2.75
N LEU A 504 -27.58 32.54 3.97
CA LEU A 504 -26.83 32.60 5.21
C LEU A 504 -26.98 31.31 6.01
N ASN A 505 -25.91 30.79 6.50
CA ASN A 505 -25.92 29.73 7.49
C ASN A 505 -25.19 30.19 8.75
N THR A 506 -25.80 29.96 9.90
CA THR A 506 -25.16 30.01 11.22
C THR A 506 -25.60 28.77 11.95
N VAL A 507 -24.75 27.76 11.97
CA VAL A 507 -25.11 26.42 12.45
C VAL A 507 -24.16 26.01 13.56
N SER A 508 -24.70 25.64 14.70
CA SER A 508 -23.96 24.94 15.76
C SER A 508 -24.54 23.52 15.92
N THR A 509 -23.66 22.53 15.88
CA THR A 509 -24.06 21.13 16.00
C THR A 509 -23.13 20.44 16.97
N ASN A 510 -23.66 20.10 18.15
CA ASN A 510 -22.88 19.51 19.21
C ASN A 510 -23.47 18.16 19.62
N TYR A 511 -22.62 17.22 20.03
CA TYR A 511 -23.11 16.02 20.70
C TYR A 511 -22.19 15.60 21.84
N PHE A 512 -22.81 14.93 22.80
CA PHE A 512 -22.14 14.22 23.87
C PHE A 512 -22.63 12.77 23.86
N THR A 513 -21.70 11.81 23.88
CA THR A 513 -22.00 10.38 23.82
C THR A 513 -21.36 9.65 24.98
N VAL A 514 -22.11 8.83 25.66
CA VAL A 514 -21.58 7.79 26.57
C VAL A 514 -21.71 6.45 25.88
N TYR A 515 -20.67 5.62 25.94
CA TYR A 515 -20.71 4.34 25.26
C TYR A 515 -20.08 3.21 26.09
N ALA A 516 -20.51 1.98 25.77
CA ALA A 516 -19.93 0.76 26.26
C ALA A 516 -19.78 -0.25 25.12
N VAL A 517 -18.65 -0.93 25.07
CA VAL A 517 -18.34 -1.91 24.02
C VAL A 517 -17.93 -3.24 24.68
N PRO A 518 -18.89 -4.11 25.05
CA PRO A 518 -18.58 -5.51 25.39
C PRO A 518 -18.02 -6.23 24.16
N LYS A 519 -16.91 -6.95 24.36
CA LYS A 519 -16.28 -7.75 23.33
C LYS A 519 -15.98 -9.15 23.88
N PHE A 520 -16.32 -10.17 23.10
CA PHE A 520 -16.07 -11.56 23.36
C PHE A 520 -15.22 -12.14 22.24
N GLU A 521 -14.06 -12.74 22.55
CA GLU A 521 -13.22 -13.49 21.63
C GLU A 521 -13.05 -14.92 22.17
N TYR A 522 -13.24 -15.92 21.30
CA TYR A 522 -13.07 -17.32 21.65
C TYR A 522 -12.22 -18.05 20.62
N TRP A 523 -11.14 -18.62 21.12
CA TRP A 523 -10.22 -19.45 20.36
C TRP A 523 -10.45 -20.90 20.71
N VAL A 524 -10.85 -21.68 19.71
CA VAL A 524 -11.01 -23.12 19.85
C VAL A 524 -10.43 -23.82 18.63
N ASN A 525 -9.41 -24.62 18.84
CA ASN A 525 -8.69 -25.32 17.77
C ASN A 525 -8.23 -24.36 16.66
N ARG A 526 -8.88 -24.41 15.50
CA ARG A 526 -8.57 -23.64 14.29
C ARG A 526 -9.56 -22.50 14.03
N PHE A 527 -10.48 -22.28 14.96
CA PHE A 527 -11.47 -21.21 14.88
C PHE A 527 -11.15 -20.09 15.85
N ASN A 528 -11.38 -18.87 15.37
CA ASN A 528 -11.48 -17.68 16.19
C ASN A 528 -12.85 -17.04 15.96
N PHE A 529 -13.61 -16.88 17.02
CA PHE A 529 -14.89 -16.17 17.03
C PHE A 529 -14.69 -14.84 17.76
N ALA A 530 -15.13 -13.74 17.16
CA ALA A 530 -15.11 -12.43 17.80
C ALA A 530 -16.47 -11.76 17.63
N LEU A 531 -17.15 -11.56 18.77
CA LEU A 531 -18.40 -10.81 18.88
C LEU A 531 -18.10 -9.45 19.50
N ASN A 532 -18.51 -8.38 18.84
CA ASN A 532 -18.37 -7.01 19.30
C ASN A 532 -19.75 -6.37 19.35
N VAL A 533 -20.11 -5.75 20.49
CA VAL A 533 -21.46 -5.23 20.76
C VAL A 533 -21.39 -3.77 21.22
N PRO A 534 -21.10 -2.81 20.33
CA PRO A 534 -21.12 -1.40 20.67
C PRO A 534 -22.53 -0.93 21.06
N LEU A 535 -22.63 -0.28 22.20
CA LEU A 535 -23.82 0.37 22.75
C LEU A 535 -23.45 1.83 22.99
N SER A 536 -24.25 2.78 22.54
CA SER A 536 -24.02 4.19 22.85
C SER A 536 -25.29 4.97 23.00
N TYR A 537 -25.25 5.92 23.91
CA TYR A 537 -26.31 6.88 24.15
C TYR A 537 -25.75 8.27 23.90
N SER A 538 -26.37 9.00 22.94
CA SER A 538 -25.92 10.29 22.45
C SER A 538 -27.00 11.34 22.69
N TYR A 539 -26.59 12.46 23.27
CA TYR A 539 -27.38 13.70 23.33
C TYR A 539 -26.85 14.64 22.26
N TYR A 540 -27.74 15.05 21.34
CA TYR A 540 -27.46 16.02 20.27
C TYR A 540 -28.11 17.33 20.61
N ARG A 541 -27.35 18.42 20.48
CA ARG A 541 -27.81 19.78 20.65
C ARG A 541 -27.60 20.55 19.36
N PHE A 542 -28.65 21.17 18.88
CA PHE A 542 -28.68 21.94 17.64
C PHE A 542 -29.05 23.40 17.95
N ASP A 543 -28.62 24.31 17.07
CA ASP A 543 -28.97 25.73 17.20
C ASP A 543 -30.25 25.99 16.39
N LYS A 544 -31.33 26.43 17.09
CA LYS A 544 -32.57 27.01 16.61
C LYS A 544 -33.44 26.26 15.55
N ALA A 545 -32.89 25.54 14.61
CA ALA A 545 -33.61 24.91 13.52
C ALA A 545 -34.16 23.50 13.84
N ILE A 546 -33.46 22.75 14.67
CA ILE A 546 -33.75 21.34 15.00
C ILE A 546 -33.83 21.19 16.53
N ALA A 547 -34.82 20.50 17.01
CA ALA A 547 -34.95 20.19 18.43
C ALA A 547 -33.87 19.24 18.91
N ASP A 548 -33.36 19.47 20.12
CA ASP A 548 -32.41 18.59 20.79
C ASP A 548 -32.90 17.16 20.84
N ARG A 549 -32.02 16.17 20.66
CA ARG A 549 -32.39 14.77 20.57
C ARG A 549 -31.50 13.85 21.39
N ASN A 550 -32.12 12.82 21.90
CA ASN A 550 -31.44 11.69 22.54
C ASN A 550 -31.57 10.46 21.67
N GLU A 551 -30.46 9.82 21.36
CA GLU A 551 -30.43 8.67 20.50
C GLU A 551 -29.66 7.51 21.13
N PHE A 552 -30.20 6.30 21.00
CA PHE A 552 -29.53 5.07 21.39
C PHE A 552 -29.10 4.29 20.15
N TYR A 553 -27.84 3.89 20.12
CA TYR A 553 -27.26 3.11 19.04
C TYR A 553 -26.81 1.75 19.53
N PHE A 554 -27.13 0.74 18.72
CA PHE A 554 -26.75 -0.65 18.92
C PHE A 554 -26.23 -1.19 17.59
N SER A 555 -24.95 -1.59 17.55
CA SER A 555 -24.24 -1.94 16.29
C SER A 555 -23.42 -3.22 16.44
N PRO A 556 -24.04 -4.40 16.67
CA PRO A 556 -23.33 -5.66 16.86
C PRO A 556 -22.65 -6.14 15.59
N SER A 557 -21.49 -6.77 15.76
CA SER A 557 -20.77 -7.43 14.68
C SER A 557 -20.16 -8.74 15.15
N LEU A 558 -20.18 -9.74 14.26
CA LEU A 558 -19.60 -11.06 14.46
C LEU A 558 -18.54 -11.32 13.39
N SER A 559 -17.40 -11.81 13.79
CA SER A 559 -16.34 -12.31 12.90
C SER A 559 -15.99 -13.73 13.27
N VAL A 560 -15.91 -14.60 12.27
CA VAL A 560 -15.48 -15.99 12.40
C VAL A 560 -14.29 -16.17 11.46
N ASN A 561 -13.14 -16.53 12.02
CA ASN A 561 -11.95 -16.88 11.25
C ASN A 561 -11.66 -18.36 11.44
N TRP A 562 -11.52 -19.09 10.33
CA TRP A 562 -11.22 -20.51 10.32
C TRP A 562 -9.95 -20.78 9.51
N LYS A 563 -8.94 -21.36 10.16
CA LYS A 563 -7.67 -21.77 9.56
C LYS A 563 -7.51 -23.29 9.65
N PRO A 564 -8.09 -24.06 8.68
CA PRO A 564 -8.01 -25.53 8.70
C PRO A 564 -6.58 -26.06 8.66
N ASN A 565 -5.67 -25.29 8.05
CA ASN A 565 -4.23 -25.55 7.99
C ASN A 565 -3.48 -24.24 7.77
N ASN A 566 -2.15 -24.29 7.68
CA ASN A 566 -1.31 -23.10 7.46
C ASN A 566 -1.43 -22.52 6.04
N LYS A 567 -2.14 -23.18 5.13
CA LYS A 567 -2.27 -22.75 3.73
C LYS A 567 -3.60 -22.05 3.44
N LEU A 568 -4.64 -22.34 4.19
CA LEU A 568 -5.99 -21.87 3.94
C LEU A 568 -6.52 -21.09 5.15
N SER A 569 -7.05 -19.90 4.90
CA SER A 569 -7.79 -19.09 5.86
C SER A 569 -9.11 -18.66 5.26
N LEU A 570 -10.18 -18.82 6.02
CA LEU A 570 -11.52 -18.35 5.68
C LEU A 570 -11.98 -17.40 6.77
N THR A 571 -12.51 -16.24 6.39
CA THR A 571 -13.08 -15.28 7.34
C THR A 571 -14.47 -14.90 6.89
N LEU A 572 -15.45 -15.03 7.80
CA LEU A 572 -16.81 -14.55 7.63
C LEU A 572 -17.05 -13.42 8.62
N ARG A 573 -17.58 -12.29 8.15
CA ARG A 573 -17.95 -11.15 9.00
C ARG A 573 -19.37 -10.72 8.68
N GLY A 574 -20.12 -10.38 9.70
CA GLY A 574 -21.45 -9.82 9.57
C GLY A 574 -21.71 -8.80 10.66
N GLY A 575 -22.49 -7.79 10.34
CA GLY A 575 -22.82 -6.74 11.28
C GLY A 575 -24.06 -5.95 10.84
N THR A 576 -24.69 -5.34 11.82
CA THR A 576 -25.76 -4.37 11.61
C THR A 576 -25.48 -3.15 12.47
N GLY A 577 -25.91 -1.99 12.02
CA GLY A 577 -25.72 -0.76 12.77
C GLY A 577 -26.75 0.29 12.43
N ARG A 578 -27.03 1.13 13.41
CA ARG A 578 -27.74 2.40 13.27
C ARG A 578 -26.73 3.52 13.55
N SER A 579 -26.75 4.54 12.73
CA SER A 579 -25.84 5.69 12.86
C SER A 579 -26.58 6.99 12.55
N PRO A 580 -26.16 8.12 13.14
CA PRO A 580 -26.68 9.41 12.74
C PRO A 580 -26.31 9.71 11.28
N MET A 581 -27.09 10.55 10.63
CA MET A 581 -26.69 11.18 9.38
C MET A 581 -25.41 12.00 9.56
N SER A 582 -24.73 12.33 8.47
CA SER A 582 -23.61 13.26 8.54
C SER A 582 -24.10 14.62 9.05
N LEU A 583 -23.52 15.10 10.15
CA LEU A 583 -23.89 16.39 10.75
C LEU A 583 -23.56 17.58 9.84
N ASN A 584 -22.70 17.38 8.82
CA ASN A 584 -22.42 18.39 7.79
C ASN A 584 -23.60 18.64 6.85
N LEU A 585 -24.61 17.77 6.86
CA LEU A 585 -25.83 17.94 6.09
C LEU A 585 -26.86 18.84 6.80
N ILE A 586 -26.61 19.21 8.05
CA ILE A 586 -27.46 20.12 8.82
C ILE A 586 -27.03 21.54 8.50
N GLN A 587 -27.62 22.09 7.45
CA GLN A 587 -27.41 23.48 6.97
C GLN A 587 -28.61 23.92 6.14
N PRO A 588 -29.52 24.74 6.66
CA PRO A 588 -30.72 25.11 5.92
C PRO A 588 -30.46 26.05 4.74
N GLY A 589 -29.45 26.92 4.84
CA GLY A 589 -29.14 27.87 3.79
C GLY A 589 -28.33 27.26 2.66
N LEU A 590 -28.40 27.87 1.50
CA LEU A 590 -27.70 27.47 0.28
C LEU A 590 -26.18 27.65 0.38
N ILE A 591 -25.46 26.68 -0.16
CA ILE A 591 -24.03 26.76 -0.41
C ILE A 591 -23.79 26.51 -1.90
N MET A 592 -23.07 27.42 -2.55
CA MET A 592 -22.58 27.24 -3.90
C MET A 592 -21.35 26.32 -3.87
N THR A 593 -21.41 25.18 -4.53
CA THR A 593 -20.33 24.20 -4.54
C THR A 593 -19.40 24.37 -5.73
N ASP A 594 -19.93 24.79 -6.86
CA ASP A 594 -19.23 25.17 -8.10
C ASP A 594 -20.05 26.21 -8.88
N TYR A 595 -19.61 26.61 -10.07
CA TYR A 595 -20.21 27.69 -10.86
C TYR A 595 -21.71 27.55 -11.16
N ARG A 596 -22.27 26.34 -11.14
CA ARG A 596 -23.70 26.07 -11.40
C ARG A 596 -24.40 25.22 -10.39
N SER A 597 -23.66 24.64 -9.43
CA SER A 597 -24.19 23.71 -8.45
C SER A 597 -24.38 24.38 -7.10
N PHE A 598 -25.60 24.36 -6.64
CA PHE A 598 -26.01 24.84 -5.32
C PHE A 598 -26.46 23.64 -4.49
N ARG A 599 -26.20 23.70 -3.21
CA ARG A 599 -26.60 22.66 -2.28
C ARG A 599 -27.23 23.24 -1.04
N THR A 600 -28.36 22.72 -0.64
CA THR A 600 -28.89 22.89 0.70
C THR A 600 -28.81 21.56 1.45
N GLY A 601 -28.62 21.61 2.74
CA GLY A 601 -28.72 20.43 3.60
C GLY A 601 -30.16 20.18 4.02
N THR A 602 -30.34 19.78 5.26
CA THR A 602 -31.65 19.53 5.86
C THR A 602 -31.79 20.25 7.19
N ASP A 603 -32.99 20.61 7.55
CA ASP A 603 -33.38 21.09 8.87
C ASP A 603 -33.90 19.97 9.79
N ASN A 604 -33.77 18.71 9.36
CA ASN A 604 -34.18 17.52 10.09
C ASN A 604 -32.98 16.66 10.46
N PHE A 605 -33.06 15.97 11.60
CA PHE A 605 -32.08 14.97 12.01
C PHE A 605 -32.58 13.57 11.73
N TYR A 606 -31.79 12.79 11.01
CA TYR A 606 -32.11 11.43 10.61
C TYR A 606 -31.09 10.42 11.13
N ASN A 607 -31.58 9.20 11.35
CA ASN A 607 -30.74 8.03 11.59
C ASN A 607 -30.84 7.08 10.41
N SER A 608 -29.69 6.62 9.93
CA SER A 608 -29.61 5.57 8.93
C SER A 608 -29.38 4.21 9.60
N SER A 609 -29.73 3.14 8.92
CA SER A 609 -29.37 1.78 9.32
C SER A 609 -28.67 1.06 8.17
N SER A 610 -27.72 0.22 8.52
CA SER A 610 -26.99 -0.60 7.55
C SER A 610 -26.79 -2.01 8.06
N GLN A 611 -26.73 -2.95 7.14
CA GLN A 611 -26.40 -4.35 7.38
C GLN A 611 -25.35 -4.75 6.37
N ASN A 612 -24.35 -5.53 6.79
CA ASN A 612 -23.34 -6.04 5.90
C ASN A 612 -22.99 -7.48 6.26
N ILE A 613 -22.65 -8.24 5.24
CA ILE A 613 -22.06 -9.56 5.35
C ILE A 613 -20.90 -9.64 4.37
N SER A 614 -19.77 -10.17 4.82
CA SER A 614 -18.61 -10.37 3.95
C SER A 614 -17.93 -11.70 4.22
N ALA A 615 -17.38 -12.27 3.18
CA ALA A 615 -16.59 -13.49 3.22
C ALA A 615 -15.27 -13.29 2.51
N SER A 616 -14.19 -13.76 3.11
CA SER A 616 -12.88 -13.78 2.47
C SER A 616 -12.24 -15.15 2.57
N VAL A 617 -11.55 -15.54 1.50
CA VAL A 617 -10.77 -16.77 1.40
C VAL A 617 -9.37 -16.40 0.98
N SER A 618 -8.37 -16.90 1.70
CA SER A 618 -6.96 -16.72 1.38
C SER A 618 -6.28 -18.08 1.37
N TYR A 619 -5.61 -18.41 0.27
CA TYR A 619 -4.85 -19.64 0.09
C TYR A 619 -3.41 -19.33 -0.28
N LYS A 620 -2.47 -19.99 0.35
CA LYS A 620 -1.04 -19.89 0.06
C LYS A 620 -0.38 -21.26 -0.05
N HIS A 621 0.51 -21.38 -1.00
CA HIS A 621 1.42 -22.53 -1.10
C HIS A 621 2.83 -22.02 -1.43
N THR A 622 3.57 -21.66 -0.38
CA THR A 622 4.87 -20.96 -0.45
C THR A 622 5.90 -21.71 -1.29
N ARG A 623 6.00 -23.06 -1.14
CA ARG A 623 6.92 -23.91 -1.92
C ARG A 623 6.69 -23.83 -3.41
N HIS A 624 5.45 -23.66 -3.86
CA HIS A 624 5.10 -23.52 -5.28
C HIS A 624 4.90 -22.08 -5.70
N GLY A 625 5.12 -21.12 -4.80
CA GLY A 625 4.90 -19.70 -5.08
C GLY A 625 3.48 -19.38 -5.54
N LEU A 626 2.46 -20.08 -4.99
CA LEU A 626 1.05 -19.90 -5.34
C LEU A 626 0.31 -19.20 -4.21
N PHE A 627 -0.31 -18.07 -4.52
CA PHE A 627 -1.12 -17.27 -3.61
C PHE A 627 -2.44 -16.93 -4.28
N ALA A 628 -3.53 -17.11 -3.58
CA ALA A 628 -4.86 -16.77 -4.08
C ALA A 628 -5.68 -16.15 -2.97
N ASN A 629 -6.46 -15.14 -3.30
CA ASN A 629 -7.47 -14.57 -2.40
C ASN A 629 -8.75 -14.28 -3.14
N ALA A 630 -9.85 -14.34 -2.41
CA ALA A 630 -11.16 -13.88 -2.86
C ALA A 630 -11.88 -13.19 -1.71
N TYR A 631 -12.62 -12.14 -2.03
CA TYR A 631 -13.43 -11.36 -1.11
C TYR A 631 -14.79 -11.12 -1.73
N MET A 632 -15.84 -11.26 -0.93
CA MET A 632 -17.22 -10.93 -1.31
C MET A 632 -17.87 -10.12 -0.19
N MET A 633 -18.69 -9.14 -0.55
CA MET A 633 -19.45 -8.34 0.40
C MET A 633 -20.82 -8.01 -0.18
N GLN A 634 -21.85 -8.16 0.65
CA GLN A 634 -23.20 -7.64 0.41
C GLN A 634 -23.50 -6.64 1.52
N SER A 635 -23.96 -5.45 1.14
CA SER A 635 -24.41 -4.41 2.04
C SER A 635 -25.81 -3.94 1.68
N TRP A 636 -26.62 -3.66 2.69
CA TRP A 636 -27.93 -3.02 2.59
C TRP A 636 -27.90 -1.75 3.44
N SER A 637 -28.45 -0.66 2.92
CA SER A 637 -28.58 0.60 3.63
C SER A 637 -30.02 1.10 3.54
N HIS A 638 -30.51 1.63 4.64
CA HIS A 638 -31.82 2.26 4.74
C HIS A 638 -31.63 3.69 5.24
N LEU A 639 -31.95 4.64 4.38
CA LEU A 639 -31.88 6.06 4.66
C LEU A 639 -33.32 6.59 4.68
N PRO A 640 -33.75 7.32 5.72
CA PRO A 640 -35.10 7.95 5.75
C PRO A 640 -35.16 9.22 4.92
N TYR A 641 -34.11 9.59 4.24
CA TYR A 641 -34.01 10.74 3.35
C TYR A 641 -33.35 10.34 2.04
N THR A 642 -33.61 11.09 0.99
CA THR A 642 -32.97 10.88 -0.32
C THR A 642 -32.44 12.18 -0.89
N LEU A 643 -31.38 12.06 -1.72
CA LEU A 643 -30.85 13.17 -2.50
C LEU A 643 -31.85 13.54 -3.60
N SER A 644 -32.22 14.82 -3.70
CA SER A 644 -33.03 15.42 -4.75
C SER A 644 -32.17 16.32 -5.61
N GLN A 645 -32.32 16.19 -6.93
CA GLN A 645 -31.67 17.05 -7.91
C GLN A 645 -32.75 17.78 -8.69
N GLN A 646 -32.67 19.12 -8.75
CA GLN A 646 -33.57 19.98 -9.52
C GLN A 646 -32.76 20.92 -10.41
N LEU A 647 -33.19 21.12 -11.63
CA LEU A 647 -32.60 22.05 -12.58
C LEU A 647 -33.43 23.35 -12.60
N PHE A 648 -32.74 24.49 -12.47
CA PHE A 648 -33.25 25.84 -12.62
C PHE A 648 -32.45 26.54 -13.75
N GLY A 649 -33.02 26.58 -14.93
CA GLY A 649 -32.23 27.04 -16.08
C GLY A 649 -30.97 26.19 -16.30
N ASP A 650 -29.81 26.82 -16.21
CA ASP A 650 -28.50 26.18 -16.31
C ASP A 650 -27.89 25.79 -14.94
N TYR A 651 -28.58 26.10 -13.85
CA TYR A 651 -28.18 25.82 -12.49
C TYR A 651 -28.77 24.52 -11.97
N ILE A 652 -28.09 23.90 -11.00
CA ILE A 652 -28.52 22.67 -10.37
C ILE A 652 -28.61 22.88 -8.87
N LEU A 653 -29.76 22.58 -8.31
CA LEU A 653 -29.97 22.56 -6.87
C LEU A 653 -30.01 21.11 -6.37
N TYR A 654 -29.10 20.79 -5.47
CA TYR A 654 -29.11 19.56 -4.68
C TYR A 654 -29.71 19.82 -3.31
N SER A 655 -30.70 19.02 -2.94
CA SER A 655 -31.36 19.08 -1.63
C SER A 655 -31.59 17.68 -1.08
N TYR A 656 -32.07 17.59 0.16
CA TYR A 656 -32.44 16.33 0.79
C TYR A 656 -33.95 16.36 1.07
N ALA A 657 -34.65 15.39 0.55
CA ALA A 657 -36.09 15.20 0.74
C ALA A 657 -36.39 14.10 1.75
N ASP A 658 -37.50 14.24 2.49
CA ASP A 658 -38.06 13.24 3.39
C ASP A 658 -38.66 12.08 2.60
N ALA A 659 -37.82 11.27 1.98
CA ALA A 659 -38.20 10.10 1.21
C ALA A 659 -37.26 8.95 1.53
N LYS A 660 -37.81 7.75 1.67
CA LYS A 660 -37.01 6.56 1.97
C LYS A 660 -36.09 6.21 0.79
N SER A 661 -34.80 6.11 1.04
CA SER A 661 -33.83 5.60 0.09
C SER A 661 -33.23 4.28 0.59
N ASN A 662 -33.43 3.21 -0.17
CA ASN A 662 -32.86 1.91 0.10
C ASN A 662 -31.71 1.66 -0.87
N GLY A 663 -30.54 1.43 -0.34
CA GLY A 663 -29.35 1.08 -1.13
C GLY A 663 -28.99 -0.38 -0.99
N LYS A 664 -28.51 -0.99 -2.07
CA LYS A 664 -27.91 -2.33 -2.04
C LYS A 664 -26.59 -2.28 -2.79
N MET A 665 -25.55 -2.85 -2.20
CA MET A 665 -24.25 -2.96 -2.84
C MET A 665 -23.73 -4.39 -2.72
N PHE A 666 -23.49 -5.03 -3.86
CA PHE A 666 -22.75 -6.27 -3.94
C PHE A 666 -21.38 -6.00 -4.56
N MET A 667 -20.33 -6.53 -3.94
CA MET A 667 -18.96 -6.44 -4.44
C MET A 667 -18.28 -7.80 -4.28
N SER A 668 -17.56 -8.22 -5.32
CA SER A 668 -16.63 -9.35 -5.23
C SER A 668 -15.31 -9.00 -5.90
N MET A 669 -14.21 -9.48 -5.34
CA MET A 669 -12.89 -9.35 -5.93
C MET A 669 -12.06 -10.60 -5.64
N GLY A 670 -11.11 -10.87 -6.53
CA GLY A 670 -10.20 -11.99 -6.36
C GLY A 670 -8.86 -11.74 -7.03
N SER A 671 -7.83 -12.38 -6.53
CA SER A 671 -6.52 -12.39 -7.16
C SER A 671 -5.84 -13.75 -7.02
N LEU A 672 -4.99 -14.06 -8.00
CA LEU A 672 -4.16 -15.25 -8.06
C LEU A 672 -2.74 -14.82 -8.46
N GLY A 673 -1.76 -15.09 -7.61
CA GLY A 673 -0.34 -14.87 -7.87
C GLY A 673 0.40 -16.19 -7.96
N LYS A 674 1.25 -16.36 -8.98
CA LYS A 674 2.03 -17.58 -9.21
C LYS A 674 3.46 -17.24 -9.65
N THR A 675 4.47 -17.82 -9.00
CA THR A 675 5.85 -17.79 -9.53
C THR A 675 5.98 -18.70 -10.76
N LEU A 676 6.67 -18.20 -11.76
CA LEU A 676 7.01 -18.90 -13.02
C LEU A 676 8.52 -19.10 -13.08
N ASP A 677 9.00 -20.25 -12.59
CA ASP A 677 10.45 -20.50 -12.44
C ASP A 677 11.17 -20.59 -13.79
N PHE A 678 10.48 -21.07 -14.84
CA PHE A 678 11.04 -21.24 -16.19
C PHE A 678 11.40 -19.92 -16.87
N ILE A 679 10.73 -18.81 -16.50
CA ILE A 679 11.06 -17.44 -16.97
C ILE A 679 11.59 -16.56 -15.84
N ARG A 680 11.87 -17.11 -14.66
CA ARG A 680 12.27 -16.36 -13.46
C ARG A 680 11.35 -15.19 -13.16
N GLY A 681 10.05 -15.40 -13.30
CA GLY A 681 9.03 -14.38 -13.26
C GLY A 681 7.86 -14.70 -12.36
N SER A 682 6.78 -13.96 -12.55
CA SER A 682 5.50 -14.20 -11.91
C SER A 682 4.33 -13.89 -12.83
N LEU A 683 3.20 -14.55 -12.55
CA LEU A 683 1.88 -14.30 -13.12
C LEU A 683 0.99 -13.80 -12.01
N ASN A 684 0.26 -12.72 -12.25
CA ASN A 684 -0.80 -12.23 -11.36
C ASN A 684 -2.08 -12.04 -12.18
N LEU A 685 -3.16 -12.62 -11.70
CA LEU A 685 -4.51 -12.44 -12.23
C LEU A 685 -5.33 -11.71 -11.16
N ASN A 686 -6.17 -10.78 -11.56
CA ASN A 686 -7.13 -10.12 -10.69
C ASN A 686 -8.46 -9.93 -11.39
N GLY A 687 -9.53 -9.90 -10.61
CA GLY A 687 -10.88 -9.63 -11.12
C GLY A 687 -11.73 -8.98 -10.06
N SER A 688 -12.67 -8.15 -10.49
CA SER A 688 -13.66 -7.54 -9.62
C SER A 688 -15.02 -7.47 -10.29
N PHE A 689 -16.07 -7.50 -9.46
CA PHE A 689 -17.45 -7.24 -9.86
C PHE A 689 -18.09 -6.36 -8.80
N ARG A 690 -18.85 -5.35 -9.23
CA ARG A 690 -19.61 -4.47 -8.35
C ARG A 690 -20.97 -4.18 -8.95
N ARG A 691 -22.02 -4.26 -8.13
CA ARG A 691 -23.37 -3.82 -8.46
C ARG A 691 -23.88 -2.93 -7.32
N ASN A 692 -24.25 -1.71 -7.65
CA ASN A 692 -24.74 -0.73 -6.70
C ASN A 692 -26.13 -0.27 -7.13
N GLU A 693 -27.12 -0.45 -6.26
CA GLU A 693 -28.51 0.00 -6.44
C GLU A 693 -28.78 1.15 -5.48
N SER A 694 -29.36 2.23 -5.95
CA SER A 694 -29.73 3.41 -5.16
C SER A 694 -31.03 4.03 -5.65
N HIS A 695 -31.81 4.58 -4.71
CA HIS A 695 -33.02 5.32 -4.98
C HIS A 695 -32.76 6.80 -4.76
N LEU A 696 -33.08 7.62 -5.74
CA LEU A 696 -32.82 9.05 -5.81
C LEU A 696 -34.07 9.79 -6.29
N LEU A 697 -34.09 11.12 -6.14
CA LEU A 697 -35.10 11.97 -6.75
C LEU A 697 -34.44 12.84 -7.84
N SER A 698 -34.97 12.81 -9.04
CA SER A 698 -34.63 13.70 -10.15
C SER A 698 -35.88 14.44 -10.61
N GLN A 699 -35.84 15.76 -10.58
CA GLN A 699 -37.03 16.61 -10.91
C GLN A 699 -38.27 16.17 -10.11
N SER A 700 -38.09 15.88 -8.82
CA SER A 700 -39.14 15.38 -7.90
C SER A 700 -39.75 14.00 -8.26
N GLN A 701 -39.19 13.29 -9.22
CA GLN A 701 -39.60 11.92 -9.58
C GLN A 701 -38.62 10.90 -8.98
N GLU A 702 -39.16 9.78 -8.52
CA GLU A 702 -38.34 8.69 -8.00
C GLU A 702 -37.59 8.00 -9.14
N VAL A 703 -36.27 7.86 -8.97
CA VAL A 703 -35.38 7.17 -9.89
C VAL A 703 -34.69 6.03 -9.19
N ASN A 704 -34.86 4.82 -9.69
CA ASN A 704 -34.05 3.67 -9.31
C ASN A 704 -32.85 3.57 -10.23
N SER A 705 -31.64 3.80 -9.66
CA SER A 705 -30.39 3.77 -10.40
C SER A 705 -29.59 2.55 -10.00
N VAL A 706 -29.16 1.77 -11.00
CA VAL A 706 -28.29 0.59 -10.83
C VAL A 706 -27.05 0.75 -11.68
N VAL A 707 -25.89 0.79 -11.03
CA VAL A 707 -24.59 0.79 -11.70
C VAL A 707 -23.94 -0.58 -11.52
N THR A 708 -23.69 -1.26 -12.63
CA THR A 708 -22.98 -2.54 -12.66
C THR A 708 -21.64 -2.36 -13.33
N SER A 709 -20.57 -2.84 -12.70
CA SER A 709 -19.22 -2.80 -13.27
C SER A 709 -18.44 -4.07 -12.96
N TRP A 710 -17.57 -4.48 -13.88
CA TRP A 710 -16.65 -5.57 -13.67
C TRP A 710 -15.31 -5.29 -14.35
N SER A 711 -14.27 -5.91 -13.82
CA SER A 711 -12.93 -5.81 -14.39
C SER A 711 -12.18 -7.13 -14.29
N ALA A 712 -11.26 -7.33 -15.22
CA ALA A 712 -10.32 -8.45 -15.23
C ALA A 712 -8.93 -7.94 -15.62
N GLY A 713 -7.92 -8.34 -14.88
CA GLY A 713 -6.54 -7.94 -15.11
C GLY A 713 -5.57 -9.13 -15.12
N LEU A 714 -4.55 -9.02 -15.93
CA LEU A 714 -3.45 -9.97 -16.06
C LEU A 714 -2.14 -9.21 -16.01
N LYS A 715 -1.21 -9.65 -15.17
CA LYS A 715 0.16 -9.16 -15.16
C LYS A 715 1.14 -10.31 -15.20
N ILE A 716 2.03 -10.30 -16.20
CA ILE A 716 3.11 -11.28 -16.36
C ILE A 716 4.42 -10.51 -16.38
N ASN A 717 5.39 -10.96 -15.61
CA ASN A 717 6.74 -10.47 -15.69
C ASN A 717 7.73 -11.64 -15.72
N GLY A 718 8.90 -11.43 -16.30
CA GLY A 718 9.92 -12.45 -16.31
C GLY A 718 11.17 -12.09 -17.10
N ASN A 719 12.20 -12.92 -16.87
CA ASN A 719 13.48 -12.86 -17.57
C ASN A 719 13.66 -14.15 -18.38
N PRO A 720 13.09 -14.27 -19.60
CA PRO A 720 13.23 -15.47 -20.40
C PRO A 720 14.69 -15.78 -20.72
N VAL A 721 15.50 -14.73 -20.88
CA VAL A 721 16.96 -14.82 -21.04
C VAL A 721 17.64 -13.75 -20.18
N ARG A 722 18.93 -13.90 -19.93
CA ARG A 722 19.69 -13.02 -18.99
C ARG A 722 19.77 -11.56 -19.43
N TRP A 723 19.65 -11.28 -20.72
CA TRP A 723 19.76 -9.96 -21.31
C TRP A 723 18.40 -9.31 -21.63
N LEU A 724 17.28 -10.02 -21.41
CA LEU A 724 15.93 -9.56 -21.72
C LEU A 724 15.00 -9.77 -20.53
N SER A 725 14.33 -8.71 -20.09
CA SER A 725 13.19 -8.72 -19.18
C SER A 725 11.94 -8.25 -19.91
N ILE A 726 10.83 -8.88 -19.65
CA ILE A 726 9.52 -8.55 -20.21
C ILE A 726 8.53 -8.38 -19.07
N ASP A 727 7.85 -7.23 -19.04
CA ASP A 727 6.70 -6.97 -18.17
C ASP A 727 5.50 -6.68 -19.06
N TYR A 728 4.43 -7.44 -18.90
CA TYR A 728 3.17 -7.26 -19.61
C TYR A 728 2.03 -7.11 -18.61
N LYS A 729 1.19 -6.08 -18.82
CA LYS A 729 -0.03 -5.81 -18.08
C LYS A 729 -1.18 -5.68 -19.06
N PHE A 730 -2.29 -6.31 -18.73
CA PHE A 730 -3.56 -6.19 -19.41
C PHE A 730 -4.65 -5.93 -18.38
N ASP A 731 -5.46 -4.90 -18.58
CA ASP A 731 -6.64 -4.62 -17.79
C ASP A 731 -7.82 -4.39 -18.74
N TYR A 732 -8.93 -5.01 -18.41
CA TYR A 732 -10.22 -4.82 -19.09
C TYR A 732 -11.26 -4.46 -18.05
N SER A 733 -12.09 -3.44 -18.34
CA SER A 733 -13.21 -3.06 -17.51
C SER A 733 -14.45 -2.76 -18.34
N SER A 734 -15.60 -2.99 -17.74
CA SER A 734 -16.88 -2.65 -18.36
C SER A 734 -17.88 -2.16 -17.31
N SER A 735 -18.69 -1.17 -17.67
CA SER A 735 -19.71 -0.59 -16.80
C SER A 735 -20.99 -0.30 -17.54
N GLN A 736 -22.12 -0.43 -16.84
CA GLN A 736 -23.46 -0.17 -17.37
C GLN A 736 -24.29 0.58 -16.32
N LEU A 737 -25.04 1.56 -16.77
CA LEU A 737 -26.07 2.24 -15.99
C LEU A 737 -27.45 1.72 -16.40
N GLU A 738 -28.31 1.47 -15.41
CA GLU A 738 -29.73 1.16 -15.58
C GLU A 738 -30.53 2.17 -14.74
N MET A 739 -31.47 2.88 -15.33
CA MET A 739 -32.36 3.83 -14.68
C MET A 739 -33.83 3.44 -14.95
N ASN A 740 -34.60 3.23 -13.88
CA ASN A 740 -36.03 2.84 -13.99
C ASN A 740 -36.25 1.69 -14.98
N SER A 741 -35.40 0.69 -14.98
CA SER A 741 -35.36 -0.46 -15.90
C SER A 741 -34.95 -0.16 -17.34
N SER A 742 -34.68 1.09 -17.70
CA SER A 742 -34.02 1.43 -18.97
C SER A 742 -32.50 1.25 -18.83
N LYS A 743 -31.91 0.46 -19.72
CA LYS A 743 -30.49 0.14 -19.69
C LYS A 743 -29.72 0.97 -20.71
N ALA A 744 -28.72 1.68 -20.24
CA ALA A 744 -27.70 2.25 -21.11
C ALA A 744 -26.79 1.15 -21.67
N ASP A 745 -26.04 1.47 -22.71
CA ASP A 745 -25.08 0.56 -23.30
C ASP A 745 -23.92 0.25 -22.33
N TRP A 746 -23.29 -0.90 -22.51
CA TRP A 746 -22.05 -1.20 -21.82
C TRP A 746 -20.94 -0.31 -22.35
N LEU A 747 -20.23 0.37 -21.47
CA LEU A 747 -18.98 1.06 -21.77
C LEU A 747 -17.82 0.13 -21.46
N ARG A 748 -17.02 -0.15 -22.48
CA ARG A 748 -15.86 -1.06 -22.40
C ARG A 748 -14.58 -0.26 -22.48
N SER A 749 -13.62 -0.63 -21.64
CA SER A 749 -12.28 -0.04 -21.64
C SER A 749 -11.23 -1.12 -21.57
N MET A 750 -10.17 -1.00 -22.34
CA MET A 750 -9.06 -1.93 -22.38
C MET A 750 -7.74 -1.17 -22.33
N GLU A 751 -6.84 -1.65 -21.48
CA GLU A 751 -5.48 -1.16 -21.31
C GLU A 751 -4.49 -2.29 -21.49
N ASN A 752 -3.46 -2.08 -22.31
CA ASN A 752 -2.30 -2.97 -22.42
C ASN A 752 -1.04 -2.16 -22.19
N GLU A 753 -0.16 -2.65 -21.34
CA GLU A 753 1.19 -2.13 -21.16
C GLU A 753 2.20 -3.24 -21.43
N LEU A 754 3.21 -2.95 -22.23
CA LEU A 754 4.29 -3.87 -22.53
C LEU A 754 5.62 -3.15 -22.37
N LEU A 755 6.46 -3.65 -21.49
CA LEU A 755 7.79 -3.14 -21.22
C LEU A 755 8.84 -4.19 -21.56
N PHE A 756 9.77 -3.83 -22.43
CA PHE A 756 10.98 -4.58 -22.71
C PHE A 756 12.17 -3.88 -22.07
N ASN A 757 12.96 -4.64 -21.33
CA ASN A 757 14.25 -4.19 -20.82
C ASN A 757 15.34 -5.05 -21.43
N ILE A 758 16.16 -4.46 -22.29
CA ILE A 758 17.18 -5.11 -23.07
C ILE A 758 18.55 -4.72 -22.53
N MET A 759 19.36 -5.67 -22.14
CA MET A 759 20.68 -5.48 -21.55
C MET A 759 21.75 -6.14 -22.44
N PRO A 760 22.08 -5.56 -23.56
CA PRO A 760 23.02 -6.17 -24.51
C PRO A 760 24.42 -6.29 -23.93
N HIS A 761 24.75 -5.44 -22.94
CA HIS A 761 26.03 -5.44 -22.24
C HIS A 761 25.81 -4.96 -20.79
N LYS A 762 26.66 -5.35 -19.82
CA LYS A 762 26.58 -4.97 -18.40
C LYS A 762 26.53 -3.45 -18.13
N LYS A 763 26.99 -2.63 -19.08
CA LYS A 763 26.99 -1.16 -18.97
C LYS A 763 25.83 -0.49 -19.69
N TRP A 764 25.06 -1.20 -20.51
CA TRP A 764 24.00 -0.63 -21.32
C TRP A 764 22.66 -1.31 -21.02
N GLU A 765 21.66 -0.50 -20.79
CA GLU A 765 20.26 -0.93 -20.68
C GLU A 765 19.41 -0.11 -21.64
N TRP A 766 18.52 -0.76 -22.33
CA TRP A 766 17.56 -0.12 -23.20
C TRP A 766 16.14 -0.55 -22.78
N HIS A 767 15.33 0.42 -22.38
CA HIS A 767 13.94 0.22 -22.01
C HIS A 767 13.04 0.72 -23.12
N ILE A 768 12.05 -0.08 -23.52
CA ILE A 768 11.04 0.27 -24.50
C ILE A 768 9.70 -0.05 -23.85
N SER A 769 8.83 0.95 -23.73
CA SER A 769 7.49 0.80 -23.11
C SER A 769 6.42 1.22 -24.10
N GLY A 770 5.48 0.33 -24.38
CA GLY A 770 4.29 0.59 -25.17
C GLY A 770 3.04 0.52 -24.29
N GLU A 771 2.16 1.50 -24.38
CA GLU A 771 0.84 1.53 -23.76
C GLU A 771 -0.22 1.65 -24.83
N TYR A 772 -1.22 0.78 -24.82
CA TYR A 772 -2.35 0.81 -25.74
C TYR A 772 -3.65 0.89 -24.96
N TYR A 773 -4.43 1.91 -25.24
CA TYR A 773 -5.73 2.16 -24.63
C TYR A 773 -6.81 2.12 -25.69
N ARG A 774 -7.94 1.47 -25.37
CA ARG A 774 -9.12 1.43 -26.22
C ARG A 774 -10.35 1.66 -25.36
N ASN A 775 -11.04 2.77 -25.57
CA ASN A 775 -12.23 3.17 -24.82
C ASN A 775 -13.45 3.26 -25.73
N GLU A 776 -14.53 2.65 -25.30
CA GLU A 776 -15.83 2.81 -25.94
C GLU A 776 -16.45 4.16 -25.52
N LEU A 777 -16.84 4.96 -26.48
CA LEU A 777 -17.50 6.24 -26.25
C LEU A 777 -19.01 6.12 -26.42
N THR A 778 -19.44 5.39 -27.44
CA THR A 778 -20.83 4.97 -27.67
C THR A 778 -20.82 3.54 -28.19
N THR A 779 -21.97 2.89 -28.30
CA THR A 779 -22.11 1.51 -28.79
C THR A 779 -21.24 1.27 -30.03
N ASP A 780 -20.28 0.36 -29.91
CA ASP A 780 -19.37 -0.07 -30.94
C ASP A 780 -18.48 1.06 -31.57
N TYR A 781 -18.47 2.26 -30.97
CA TYR A 781 -17.58 3.34 -31.35
C TYR A 781 -16.44 3.50 -30.33
N PHE A 782 -15.22 3.18 -30.76
CA PHE A 782 -14.03 3.17 -29.90
C PHE A 782 -13.07 4.27 -30.28
N LYS A 783 -12.41 4.83 -29.26
CA LYS A 783 -11.20 5.64 -29.42
C LYS A 783 -10.00 4.87 -28.92
N GLU A 784 -8.95 4.89 -29.73
CA GLU A 784 -7.71 4.17 -29.48
C GLU A 784 -6.55 5.16 -29.34
N VAL A 785 -5.66 4.86 -28.40
CA VAL A 785 -4.41 5.64 -28.21
C VAL A 785 -3.27 4.67 -27.98
N PHE A 786 -2.20 4.82 -28.75
CA PHE A 786 -0.95 4.10 -28.55
C PHE A 786 0.15 5.06 -28.16
N LEU A 787 0.78 4.84 -27.00
CA LEU A 787 1.87 5.62 -26.45
C LEU A 787 3.14 4.77 -26.44
N LEU A 788 4.25 5.38 -26.84
CA LEU A 788 5.55 4.71 -26.89
C LEU A 788 6.57 5.56 -26.16
N ASP A 789 7.30 4.95 -25.21
CA ASP A 789 8.44 5.55 -24.54
C ASP A 789 9.69 4.72 -24.78
N THR A 790 10.84 5.37 -24.77
CA THR A 790 12.13 4.70 -24.78
C THR A 790 13.11 5.38 -23.83
N LYS A 791 13.96 4.59 -23.18
CA LYS A 791 15.02 5.08 -22.28
C LYS A 791 16.26 4.25 -22.46
N VAL A 792 17.40 4.90 -22.65
CA VAL A 792 18.72 4.27 -22.68
C VAL A 792 19.49 4.67 -21.44
N ILE A 793 20.12 3.71 -20.78
CA ILE A 793 20.93 3.92 -19.59
C ILE A 793 22.36 3.44 -19.87
N PHE A 794 23.32 4.27 -19.55
CA PHE A 794 24.74 3.93 -19.58
C PHE A 794 25.31 3.96 -18.17
N LYS A 795 25.76 2.81 -17.67
CA LYS A 795 26.42 2.64 -16.37
C LYS A 795 27.93 2.85 -16.54
N LEU A 796 28.44 4.03 -16.20
CA LEU A 796 29.87 4.30 -16.23
C LEU A 796 30.60 3.37 -15.23
N ASN A 797 30.08 3.28 -14.01
CA ASN A 797 30.52 2.40 -12.94
C ASN A 797 29.36 2.11 -11.96
N LYS A 798 29.60 1.48 -10.81
CA LYS A 798 28.58 1.17 -9.82
C LYS A 798 27.98 2.41 -9.14
N LYS A 799 28.63 3.58 -9.25
CA LYS A 799 28.25 4.82 -8.58
C LYS A 799 27.64 5.87 -9.51
N ILE A 800 27.90 5.79 -10.81
CA ILE A 800 27.51 6.83 -11.77
C ILE A 800 26.79 6.18 -12.94
N GLU A 801 25.58 6.63 -13.21
CA GLU A 801 24.78 6.24 -14.35
C GLU A 801 24.31 7.50 -15.13
N PHE A 802 24.27 7.41 -16.44
CA PHE A 802 23.68 8.41 -17.33
C PHE A 802 22.46 7.79 -18.00
N SER A 803 21.40 8.54 -18.16
CA SER A 803 20.26 8.08 -18.94
C SER A 803 19.71 9.17 -19.85
N ALA A 804 19.18 8.76 -20.99
CA ALA A 804 18.41 9.58 -21.90
C ALA A 804 17.06 8.89 -22.11
N SER A 805 15.96 9.59 -21.84
CA SER A 805 14.59 9.10 -22.04
C SER A 805 13.86 9.99 -23.04
N LEU A 806 13.08 9.37 -23.90
CA LEU A 806 12.16 10.00 -24.81
C LEU A 806 10.77 9.43 -24.55
N THR A 807 9.87 10.26 -24.02
CA THR A 807 8.50 9.88 -23.68
C THR A 807 7.53 10.36 -24.77
N ASN A 808 6.42 9.62 -24.92
CA ASN A 808 5.40 9.87 -25.95
C ASN A 808 6.02 10.10 -27.35
N VAL A 809 6.85 9.16 -27.79
CA VAL A 809 7.60 9.22 -29.07
C VAL A 809 6.68 9.53 -30.24
N LEU A 810 5.45 9.01 -30.24
CA LEU A 810 4.45 9.19 -31.29
C LEU A 810 3.71 10.52 -31.18
N ASN A 811 3.96 11.32 -30.14
CA ASN A 811 3.37 12.62 -29.90
C ASN A 811 1.84 12.63 -29.94
N GLN A 812 1.23 11.63 -29.27
CA GLN A 812 -0.22 11.59 -29.06
C GLN A 812 -0.65 12.78 -28.19
N LYS A 813 -1.77 13.42 -28.56
CA LYS A 813 -2.16 14.71 -27.98
C LYS A 813 -3.37 14.63 -27.07
N THR A 814 -4.26 13.67 -27.31
CA THR A 814 -5.56 13.59 -26.62
C THR A 814 -5.91 12.17 -26.22
N TYR A 815 -6.68 12.07 -25.16
CA TYR A 815 -7.27 10.83 -24.65
C TYR A 815 -8.75 11.06 -24.37
N ASN A 816 -9.61 10.21 -24.91
CA ASN A 816 -11.05 10.33 -24.80
C ASN A 816 -11.61 9.15 -24.02
N TYR A 817 -12.61 9.43 -23.16
CA TYR A 817 -13.30 8.42 -22.39
C TYR A 817 -14.72 8.87 -22.03
N VAL A 818 -15.59 7.90 -21.70
CA VAL A 818 -16.94 8.10 -21.17
C VAL A 818 -17.09 7.34 -19.85
N THR A 819 -17.80 7.93 -18.91
CA THR A 819 -18.17 7.28 -17.64
C THR A 819 -19.64 7.52 -17.34
N TYR A 820 -20.27 6.57 -16.66
CA TYR A 820 -21.60 6.74 -16.08
C TYR A 820 -21.52 7.17 -14.62
N ASN A 821 -22.37 8.10 -14.26
CA ASN A 821 -22.74 8.42 -12.89
C ASN A 821 -24.20 7.95 -12.67
N GLN A 822 -24.75 8.13 -11.48
CA GLN A 822 -26.11 7.66 -11.14
C GLN A 822 -27.22 8.28 -12.00
N LEU A 823 -27.05 9.53 -12.46
CA LEU A 823 -28.07 10.31 -13.17
C LEU A 823 -27.58 10.88 -14.51
N ASN A 824 -26.36 10.66 -14.90
CA ASN A 824 -25.79 11.25 -16.11
C ASN A 824 -24.66 10.39 -16.72
N SER A 825 -24.35 10.68 -17.98
CA SER A 825 -23.11 10.27 -18.61
C SER A 825 -22.17 11.46 -18.75
N PHE A 826 -20.89 11.18 -18.66
CA PHE A 826 -19.81 12.15 -18.71
C PHE A 826 -18.78 11.71 -19.74
N GLU A 827 -18.70 12.42 -20.86
CA GLU A 827 -17.67 12.28 -21.87
C GLU A 827 -16.59 13.33 -21.62
N SER A 828 -15.32 12.92 -21.71
CA SER A 828 -14.19 13.84 -21.56
C SER A 828 -13.09 13.55 -22.54
N GLN A 829 -12.59 14.62 -23.15
CA GLN A 829 -11.36 14.64 -23.92
C GLN A 829 -10.28 15.36 -23.11
N ARG A 830 -9.18 14.67 -22.86
CA ARG A 830 -8.05 15.15 -22.07
C ARG A 830 -6.84 15.39 -22.94
N TRP A 831 -6.13 16.48 -22.65
CA TRP A 831 -4.83 16.72 -23.26
C TRP A 831 -3.77 15.85 -22.58
N LEU A 832 -2.94 15.22 -23.41
CA LEU A 832 -1.78 14.43 -22.98
C LEU A 832 -0.52 15.30 -22.98
N ARG A 833 0.42 14.93 -22.11
CA ARG A 833 1.80 15.43 -22.23
C ARG A 833 2.36 14.98 -23.56
N GLY A 834 2.90 15.91 -24.32
CA GLY A 834 3.48 15.66 -25.63
C GLY A 834 4.80 14.91 -25.55
N ARG A 835 5.54 14.94 -26.65
CA ARG A 835 6.89 14.36 -26.70
C ARG A 835 7.83 15.13 -25.77
N GLU A 836 8.63 14.39 -24.98
CA GLU A 836 9.61 14.95 -24.04
C GLU A 836 10.90 14.18 -24.09
N ILE A 837 12.03 14.89 -24.06
CA ILE A 837 13.36 14.32 -23.88
C ILE A 837 13.91 14.75 -22.53
N LEU A 838 14.48 13.79 -21.77
CA LEU A 838 15.12 14.05 -20.48
C LEU A 838 16.44 13.31 -20.40
N PHE A 839 17.50 14.02 -20.03
CA PHE A 839 18.81 13.48 -19.71
C PHE A 839 18.98 13.49 -18.19
N THR A 840 19.39 12.37 -17.61
CA THR A 840 19.54 12.25 -16.15
C THR A 840 20.90 11.67 -15.82
N ILE A 841 21.52 12.22 -14.78
CA ILE A 841 22.68 11.64 -14.08
C ILE A 841 22.22 11.11 -12.72
N THR A 842 22.57 9.85 -12.43
CA THR A 842 22.34 9.22 -11.14
C THR A 842 23.67 9.01 -10.43
N LEU A 843 23.75 9.46 -9.18
CA LEU A 843 24.92 9.32 -8.31
C LEU A 843 24.56 8.45 -7.10
N ARG A 844 25.40 7.48 -6.78
CA ARG A 844 25.24 6.56 -5.63
C ARG A 844 26.53 6.49 -4.80
N LYS A 845 26.38 6.56 -3.48
CA LYS A 845 27.51 6.41 -2.55
C LYS A 845 27.49 5.03 -1.90
#